data_b0c06ea361303cd66b9340c5cfcc5fbb
#
_entry.id   b0c06ea361303cd66b9340c5cfcc5fbb
#
_cell.length_a   1.000
_cell.length_b   1.000
_cell.length_c   1.000
_cell.angle_alpha   90.00
_cell.angle_beta   90.00
_cell.angle_gamma   90.00
#
_symmetry.space_group_name_H-M   'P 1'
#
loop_
_entity.id
_entity.type
_entity.pdbx_description
1 polymer ?
#
loop_
_entity_poly.entity_id
_entity_poly.type
_entity_poly.pdbx_seq_one_letter_code
_entity_poly.pdbx_strand_id
1 'polypeptide(L)'
;MRTLYADIIVDISHEKLDKTFQYRIPERLRDRLEPGACVMIPFGNGNRLIKGYVVSIGDQCQFAPEKIKEIAGLPEKETGVEDKMIALAAWIRRNYGCTMIQALKTVLPAKQTVKKLEHRQLVRLMNREELLSLLGECERKKQVAKARLLKALSEQETIPYEWITGKLGVSAATVNSIVKVGAAKLVSSESYRNPVKVQAGETTHNTLSSEQQTIITEVLTDFDAGRRQTYLIHGITGSGKTEVYMQLIGEMIKRGRQAIVLIPEIALTYQTLLRFYQRFGDRVSVMNSTLSPGEKYDQCERAKAGEIDVIIGPRSALFTPFPNLGLIVMDEEQENSYKSESTPKYHARETAMEVAKLYKAIVVLGSATPSLEAYYRAGKGEYRLFHLTKRLTGGELPTVHTVDLRQELKEGNRSIFSRKLQELMTDRLSKGQQTILFLNRRGYAGFVSCRACGEVMKCPHCDVSLSEHKGGRLICHYCGYTQPLPKLCPKCGSKYILGFKAGTQQIEDKLKELYPGVRTLRMDADTTRTKDSYEKILSAFSNGEADVLIGTQMIVKGHDFPKVTLVGILAADLSLNASDYRAGERTFQLLTQAVGRAGRGALPGEAVIQTYQPDHYAITCAAAQDYKSFYEEEILYRELSGYPPAAHMLAVQIYGKEEENVKQLARRLTDVVKSNMDFLQILGPTPANISKINDIYRYVFYAKHAEYDTLVAVKDCVEETLRQWQPRQLSIQFDFDPVNVL
;
A
#
# COMPACT_ATOMS: atom_id res chain seq x y z
N MET A 1 -29.12 -38.02 4.69
CA MET A 1 -28.32 -36.85 4.21
C MET A 1 -28.11 -35.89 5.37
N ARG A 2 -26.91 -35.36 5.57
CA ARG A 2 -26.65 -34.40 6.67
C ARG A 2 -27.34 -33.07 6.39
N THR A 3 -28.02 -32.51 7.35
CA THR A 3 -28.63 -31.17 7.24
C THR A 3 -27.53 -30.12 7.32
N LEU A 4 -27.50 -29.17 6.37
CA LEU A 4 -26.57 -28.07 6.37
C LEU A 4 -27.24 -26.79 6.85
N TYR A 5 -26.48 -25.97 7.57
CA TYR A 5 -26.89 -24.68 8.11
C TYR A 5 -25.96 -23.61 7.61
N ALA A 6 -26.47 -22.41 7.41
CA ALA A 6 -25.70 -21.22 7.06
C ALA A 6 -25.79 -20.18 8.19
N ASP A 7 -24.68 -19.67 8.63
CA ASP A 7 -24.64 -18.46 9.45
C ASP A 7 -24.72 -17.24 8.54
N ILE A 8 -25.71 -16.39 8.78
CA ILE A 8 -26.06 -15.29 7.90
C ILE A 8 -26.00 -13.97 8.65
N ILE A 9 -25.39 -12.96 8.04
CA ILE A 9 -25.44 -11.58 8.48
C ILE A 9 -26.57 -10.86 7.75
N VAL A 10 -27.39 -10.12 8.48
CA VAL A 10 -28.51 -9.33 7.94
C VAL A 10 -28.20 -7.84 7.86
N ASP A 11 -27.20 -7.39 8.60
CA ASP A 11 -26.74 -6.00 8.61
C ASP A 11 -25.21 -6.01 8.43
N ILE A 12 -24.76 -5.50 7.30
CA ILE A 12 -23.35 -5.41 6.94
C ILE A 12 -22.63 -4.19 7.56
N SER A 13 -23.29 -3.48 8.48
CA SER A 13 -22.61 -2.43 9.22
C SER A 13 -21.48 -3.03 10.07
N HIS A 14 -20.32 -2.39 10.06
CA HIS A 14 -19.10 -2.88 10.73
C HIS A 14 -19.32 -3.22 12.23
N GLU A 15 -20.23 -2.51 12.91
CA GLU A 15 -20.58 -2.73 14.30
C GLU A 15 -21.42 -4.00 14.53
N LYS A 16 -22.10 -4.48 13.49
CA LYS A 16 -23.04 -5.63 13.58
C LYS A 16 -22.57 -6.86 12.81
N LEU A 17 -21.40 -6.81 12.20
CA LEU A 17 -20.83 -7.94 11.45
C LEU A 17 -20.63 -9.21 12.31
N ASP A 18 -20.46 -9.04 13.63
CA ASP A 18 -20.28 -10.15 14.55
C ASP A 18 -21.60 -10.81 14.97
N LYS A 19 -22.77 -10.27 14.55
CA LYS A 19 -24.09 -10.84 14.81
C LYS A 19 -24.55 -11.69 13.62
N THR A 20 -24.40 -12.99 13.76
CA THR A 20 -24.89 -13.96 12.78
C THR A 20 -26.20 -14.60 13.22
N PHE A 21 -27.03 -14.97 12.25
CA PHE A 21 -28.25 -15.70 12.44
C PHE A 21 -28.16 -17.00 11.67
N GLN A 22 -28.49 -18.14 12.32
CA GLN A 22 -28.39 -19.44 11.68
C GLN A 22 -29.67 -19.80 10.95
N TYR A 23 -29.57 -20.25 9.70
CA TYR A 23 -30.67 -20.70 8.84
C TYR A 23 -30.37 -22.08 8.27
N ARG A 24 -31.41 -22.89 8.05
CA ARG A 24 -31.29 -24.17 7.35
C ARG A 24 -31.12 -23.92 5.85
N ILE A 25 -30.22 -24.67 5.22
CA ILE A 25 -30.04 -24.64 3.77
C ILE A 25 -31.01 -25.66 3.14
N PRO A 26 -31.96 -25.24 2.27
CA PRO A 26 -32.80 -26.15 1.54
C PRO A 26 -32.00 -26.99 0.53
N GLU A 27 -32.44 -28.21 0.25
CA GLU A 27 -31.70 -29.12 -0.65
C GLU A 27 -31.39 -28.52 -2.03
N ARG A 28 -32.35 -27.78 -2.58
CA ARG A 28 -32.22 -27.09 -3.89
C ARG A 28 -31.13 -26.05 -3.95
N LEU A 29 -30.58 -25.59 -2.80
CA LEU A 29 -29.54 -24.55 -2.73
C LEU A 29 -28.21 -25.06 -2.24
N ARG A 30 -28.08 -26.34 -1.86
CA ARG A 30 -26.85 -26.91 -1.25
C ARG A 30 -25.61 -26.72 -2.11
N ASP A 31 -25.71 -26.98 -3.40
CA ASP A 31 -24.60 -26.91 -4.36
C ASP A 31 -24.41 -25.49 -4.95
N ARG A 32 -25.24 -24.55 -4.54
CA ARG A 32 -25.27 -23.18 -5.07
C ARG A 32 -24.89 -22.12 -4.05
N LEU A 33 -24.80 -22.50 -2.77
CA LEU A 33 -24.48 -21.57 -1.69
C LEU A 33 -23.03 -21.72 -1.24
N GLU A 34 -22.33 -20.61 -1.30
CA GLU A 34 -20.98 -20.44 -0.76
C GLU A 34 -20.97 -19.26 0.22
N PRO A 35 -19.96 -19.18 1.13
CA PRO A 35 -19.74 -17.98 1.92
C PRO A 35 -19.57 -16.76 1.02
N GLY A 36 -20.33 -15.69 1.29
CA GLY A 36 -20.46 -14.51 0.46
C GLY A 36 -21.71 -14.47 -0.42
N ALA A 37 -22.43 -15.58 -0.55
CA ALA A 37 -23.69 -15.59 -1.31
C ALA A 37 -24.74 -14.69 -0.65
N CYS A 38 -25.44 -13.90 -1.46
CA CYS A 38 -26.62 -13.15 -1.05
C CYS A 38 -27.85 -14.06 -1.10
N VAL A 39 -28.63 -14.07 -0.03
CA VAL A 39 -29.81 -14.92 0.12
C VAL A 39 -30.99 -14.10 0.62
N MET A 40 -32.19 -14.55 0.29
CA MET A 40 -33.45 -14.05 0.86
C MET A 40 -33.83 -14.89 2.07
N ILE A 41 -34.02 -14.28 3.22
CA ILE A 41 -34.33 -14.95 4.48
C ILE A 41 -35.57 -14.36 5.15
N PRO A 42 -36.40 -15.20 5.80
CA PRO A 42 -37.51 -14.74 6.63
C PRO A 42 -36.96 -14.23 7.98
N PHE A 43 -37.07 -12.92 8.25
CA PHE A 43 -36.53 -12.28 9.46
C PHE A 43 -37.64 -11.74 10.37
N GLY A 44 -37.41 -11.81 11.69
CA GLY A 44 -38.31 -11.31 12.73
C GLY A 44 -39.59 -12.18 12.89
N ASN A 45 -40.49 -11.74 13.77
CA ASN A 45 -41.73 -12.48 14.09
C ASN A 45 -42.74 -12.48 12.94
N GLY A 46 -42.67 -11.52 12.03
CA GLY A 46 -43.54 -11.39 10.86
C GLY A 46 -43.05 -12.11 9.61
N ASN A 47 -41.96 -12.88 9.66
CA ASN A 47 -41.37 -13.58 8.51
C ASN A 47 -41.14 -12.70 7.26
N ARG A 48 -40.89 -11.41 7.44
CA ARG A 48 -40.61 -10.52 6.34
C ARG A 48 -39.36 -10.99 5.62
N LEU A 49 -39.40 -11.13 4.30
CA LEU A 49 -38.23 -11.47 3.49
C LEU A 49 -37.26 -10.28 3.41
N ILE A 50 -36.04 -10.52 3.84
CA ILE A 50 -34.92 -9.54 3.75
C ILE A 50 -33.73 -10.21 3.12
N LYS A 51 -32.80 -9.38 2.59
CA LYS A 51 -31.48 -9.85 2.15
C LYS A 51 -30.63 -10.22 3.34
N GLY A 52 -29.89 -11.30 3.21
CA GLY A 52 -28.83 -11.70 4.13
C GLY A 52 -27.64 -12.24 3.37
N TYR A 53 -26.49 -12.32 4.02
CA TYR A 53 -25.25 -12.73 3.39
C TYR A 53 -24.62 -13.88 4.17
N VAL A 54 -24.33 -14.96 3.47
CA VAL A 54 -23.76 -16.18 4.05
C VAL A 54 -22.34 -15.94 4.51
N VAL A 55 -22.05 -16.16 5.79
CA VAL A 55 -20.72 -16.02 6.39
C VAL A 55 -19.99 -17.35 6.47
N SER A 56 -20.72 -18.40 6.88
CA SER A 56 -20.21 -19.76 7.01
C SER A 56 -21.29 -20.78 6.74
N ILE A 57 -20.89 -21.98 6.35
CA ILE A 57 -21.74 -23.14 6.14
C ILE A 57 -21.18 -24.29 6.97
N GLY A 58 -22.03 -24.98 7.71
CA GLY A 58 -21.66 -26.11 8.55
C GLY A 58 -22.80 -27.08 8.78
N ASP A 59 -22.50 -28.22 9.41
CA ASP A 59 -23.50 -29.24 9.79
C ASP A 59 -23.91 -29.17 11.27
N GLN A 60 -23.25 -28.28 12.04
CA GLN A 60 -23.57 -28.08 13.46
C GLN A 60 -24.68 -27.05 13.64
N CYS A 61 -25.70 -27.44 14.41
CA CYS A 61 -26.83 -26.60 14.78
C CYS A 61 -26.58 -25.99 16.17
N GLN A 62 -26.58 -24.65 16.23
CA GLN A 62 -26.35 -23.91 17.50
C GLN A 62 -27.65 -23.76 18.33
N PHE A 63 -28.80 -23.96 17.71
CA PHE A 63 -30.11 -23.78 18.33
C PHE A 63 -30.98 -25.04 18.12
N ALA A 64 -32.10 -25.14 18.82
CA ALA A 64 -33.04 -26.22 18.59
C ALA A 64 -33.47 -26.26 17.12
N PRO A 65 -33.31 -27.39 16.40
CA PRO A 65 -33.53 -27.48 14.94
C PRO A 65 -34.91 -27.01 14.49
N GLU A 66 -35.91 -27.14 15.36
CA GLU A 66 -37.31 -26.74 15.12
C GLU A 66 -37.49 -25.21 15.09
N LYS A 67 -36.60 -24.45 15.70
CA LYS A 67 -36.61 -22.98 15.76
C LYS A 67 -35.87 -22.32 14.62
N ILE A 68 -35.07 -23.10 13.84
CA ILE A 68 -34.27 -22.57 12.76
C ILE A 68 -35.10 -22.46 11.49
N LYS A 69 -35.25 -21.24 10.99
CA LYS A 69 -35.92 -20.95 9.73
C LYS A 69 -35.08 -21.40 8.55
N GLU A 70 -35.73 -21.59 7.40
CA GLU A 70 -35.09 -21.99 6.16
C GLU A 70 -34.84 -20.79 5.26
N ILE A 71 -33.73 -20.81 4.48
CA ILE A 71 -33.43 -19.80 3.45
C ILE A 71 -34.55 -19.88 2.38
N ALA A 72 -35.18 -18.75 2.10
CA ALA A 72 -36.30 -18.69 1.16
C ALA A 72 -35.87 -18.83 -0.30
N GLY A 73 -34.69 -18.29 -0.65
CA GLY A 73 -34.18 -18.34 -2.02
C GLY A 73 -32.96 -17.41 -2.26
N LEU A 74 -32.61 -17.26 -3.52
CA LEU A 74 -31.65 -16.26 -3.98
C LEU A 74 -32.38 -15.01 -4.45
N PRO A 75 -31.80 -13.80 -4.35
CA PRO A 75 -32.42 -12.59 -4.88
C PRO A 75 -32.43 -12.61 -6.42
N GLU A 76 -33.47 -12.01 -7.01
CA GLU A 76 -33.67 -11.97 -8.48
C GLU A 76 -32.67 -11.07 -9.21
N LYS A 77 -32.04 -10.11 -8.52
CA LYS A 77 -31.02 -9.20 -9.08
C LYS A 77 -29.92 -8.91 -8.06
N GLU A 78 -28.69 -9.22 -8.45
CA GLU A 78 -27.44 -8.80 -7.77
C GLU A 78 -26.87 -7.60 -8.55
N THR A 79 -27.09 -6.37 -8.07
CA THR A 79 -26.60 -5.18 -8.79
C THR A 79 -26.15 -4.02 -7.90
N GLY A 80 -26.17 -4.18 -6.59
CA GLY A 80 -25.75 -3.14 -5.65
C GLY A 80 -24.23 -3.06 -5.48
N VAL A 81 -23.70 -1.89 -5.08
CA VAL A 81 -22.30 -1.72 -4.67
C VAL A 81 -21.97 -2.66 -3.50
N GLU A 82 -22.90 -2.85 -2.60
CA GLU A 82 -22.76 -3.73 -1.43
C GLU A 82 -22.61 -5.20 -1.82
N ASP A 83 -23.37 -5.67 -2.79
CA ASP A 83 -23.28 -7.06 -3.28
C ASP A 83 -21.90 -7.33 -3.89
N LYS A 84 -21.33 -6.37 -4.63
CA LYS A 84 -19.97 -6.47 -5.19
C LYS A 84 -18.90 -6.50 -4.11
N MET A 85 -19.04 -5.70 -3.05
CA MET A 85 -18.08 -5.69 -1.93
C MET A 85 -18.13 -7.02 -1.16
N ILE A 86 -19.28 -7.63 -1.03
CA ILE A 86 -19.41 -8.94 -0.39
C ILE A 86 -18.81 -10.04 -1.26
N ALA A 87 -19.04 -10.01 -2.58
CA ALA A 87 -18.39 -10.93 -3.50
C ALA A 87 -16.84 -10.79 -3.43
N LEU A 88 -16.35 -9.56 -3.34
CA LEU A 88 -14.91 -9.30 -3.13
C LEU A 88 -14.42 -9.87 -1.78
N ALA A 89 -15.20 -9.71 -0.69
CA ALA A 89 -14.85 -10.29 0.61
C ALA A 89 -14.79 -11.82 0.56
N ALA A 90 -15.72 -12.46 -0.14
CA ALA A 90 -15.71 -13.91 -0.34
C ALA A 90 -14.47 -14.37 -1.14
N TRP A 91 -14.13 -13.64 -2.20
CA TRP A 91 -12.92 -13.90 -2.97
C TRP A 91 -11.64 -13.73 -2.11
N ILE A 92 -11.55 -12.66 -1.30
CA ILE A 92 -10.42 -12.45 -0.38
C ILE A 92 -10.32 -13.61 0.63
N ARG A 93 -11.45 -14.03 1.22
CA ARG A 93 -11.49 -15.16 2.15
C ARG A 93 -10.94 -16.43 1.50
N ARG A 94 -11.41 -16.76 0.32
CA ARG A 94 -10.99 -17.97 -0.42
C ARG A 94 -9.49 -17.94 -0.71
N ASN A 95 -8.99 -16.82 -1.21
CA ASN A 95 -7.63 -16.73 -1.75
C ASN A 95 -6.56 -16.41 -0.69
N TYR A 96 -6.93 -15.85 0.46
CA TYR A 96 -5.92 -15.40 1.46
C TYR A 96 -6.10 -16.01 2.85
N GLY A 97 -7.02 -16.95 3.03
CA GLY A 97 -7.19 -17.68 4.29
C GLY A 97 -7.48 -16.78 5.48
N CYS A 98 -8.70 -16.26 5.53
CA CYS A 98 -9.20 -15.48 6.65
C CYS A 98 -10.67 -15.83 6.91
N THR A 99 -11.24 -15.35 8.02
CA THR A 99 -12.70 -15.47 8.23
C THR A 99 -13.46 -14.52 7.33
N MET A 100 -14.72 -14.82 7.01
CA MET A 100 -15.57 -13.91 6.22
C MET A 100 -15.74 -12.55 6.91
N ILE A 101 -15.82 -12.54 8.24
CA ILE A 101 -15.89 -11.31 9.03
C ILE A 101 -14.63 -10.46 8.87
N GLN A 102 -13.44 -11.06 8.88
CA GLN A 102 -12.18 -10.33 8.65
C GLN A 102 -12.14 -9.75 7.22
N ALA A 103 -12.58 -10.52 6.23
CA ALA A 103 -12.65 -10.05 4.84
C ALA A 103 -13.66 -8.89 4.70
N LEU A 104 -14.85 -9.00 5.28
CA LEU A 104 -15.87 -7.93 5.29
C LEU A 104 -15.36 -6.66 6.00
N LYS A 105 -14.71 -6.82 7.16
CA LYS A 105 -14.07 -5.68 7.87
C LYS A 105 -12.97 -5.00 7.05
N THR A 106 -12.36 -5.70 6.12
CA THR A 106 -11.34 -5.15 5.23
C THR A 106 -11.95 -4.34 4.09
N VAL A 107 -13.02 -4.84 3.47
CA VAL A 107 -13.60 -4.22 2.27
C VAL A 107 -14.69 -3.20 2.57
N LEU A 108 -15.36 -3.30 3.71
CA LEU A 108 -16.43 -2.37 4.08
C LEU A 108 -15.91 -1.20 4.90
N PRO A 109 -16.34 0.03 4.61
CA PRO A 109 -15.98 1.18 5.42
C PRO A 109 -16.55 1.03 6.83
N ALA A 110 -15.75 1.36 7.84
CA ALA A 110 -16.21 1.38 9.22
C ALA A 110 -17.35 2.40 9.36
N LYS A 111 -18.57 1.94 9.56
CA LYS A 111 -19.68 2.80 10.01
C LYS A 111 -19.36 3.21 11.45
N GLN A 112 -18.95 4.43 11.65
CA GLN A 112 -19.09 5.05 12.97
C GLN A 112 -20.36 5.87 12.98
N THR A 113 -21.04 5.89 14.14
CA THR A 113 -22.04 6.90 14.51
C THR A 113 -21.37 8.27 14.65
N VAL A 114 -20.79 8.73 13.54
CA VAL A 114 -20.20 10.05 13.48
C VAL A 114 -21.33 11.02 13.28
N LYS A 115 -21.55 11.91 14.26
CA LYS A 115 -22.44 13.04 14.06
C LYS A 115 -21.96 13.76 12.81
N LYS A 116 -22.80 13.79 11.78
CA LYS A 116 -22.58 14.61 10.59
C LYS A 116 -22.28 16.02 11.02
N LEU A 117 -21.35 16.69 10.37
CA LEU A 117 -21.13 18.11 10.60
C LEU A 117 -22.37 18.84 10.10
N GLU A 118 -23.26 19.19 11.02
CA GLU A 118 -24.37 20.09 10.73
C GLU A 118 -23.80 21.51 10.63
N HIS A 119 -23.60 22.02 9.44
CA HIS A 119 -23.43 23.44 9.24
C HIS A 119 -24.80 24.12 9.34
N ARG A 120 -25.05 24.73 10.48
CA ARG A 120 -26.24 25.54 10.68
C ARG A 120 -25.98 26.94 10.17
N GLN A 121 -26.84 27.42 9.30
CA GLN A 121 -26.80 28.77 8.79
C GLN A 121 -28.15 29.47 9.05
N LEU A 122 -28.09 30.71 9.41
CA LEU A 122 -29.28 31.53 9.53
C LEU A 122 -29.46 32.31 8.22
N VAL A 123 -30.54 32.00 7.50
CA VAL A 123 -30.87 32.61 6.20
C VAL A 123 -31.97 33.63 6.41
N ARG A 124 -31.77 34.86 5.95
CA ARG A 124 -32.72 35.94 5.97
C ARG A 124 -33.98 35.59 5.17
N LEU A 125 -35.16 35.85 5.71
CA LEU A 125 -36.45 35.72 5.03
C LEU A 125 -37.13 37.07 4.75
N MET A 126 -36.98 38.04 5.64
CA MET A 126 -37.53 39.37 5.48
C MET A 126 -36.68 40.22 4.54
N ASN A 127 -37.31 41.16 3.85
CA ASN A 127 -36.56 42.13 3.07
C ASN A 127 -35.78 43.09 3.98
N ARG A 128 -34.89 43.87 3.39
CA ARG A 128 -33.97 44.75 4.16
C ARG A 128 -34.72 45.84 4.93
N GLU A 129 -35.81 46.38 4.41
CA GLU A 129 -36.58 47.46 5.00
C GLU A 129 -37.36 46.95 6.24
N GLU A 130 -37.99 45.79 6.14
CA GLU A 130 -38.68 45.12 7.25
C GLU A 130 -37.71 44.79 8.40
N LEU A 131 -36.50 44.30 8.05
CA LEU A 131 -35.45 44.02 9.04
C LEU A 131 -34.97 45.30 9.76
N LEU A 132 -34.78 46.42 9.04
CA LEU A 132 -34.38 47.69 9.64
C LEU A 132 -35.48 48.24 10.54
N SER A 133 -36.76 48.08 10.21
CA SER A 133 -37.88 48.43 11.06
C SER A 133 -37.87 47.64 12.38
N LEU A 134 -37.68 46.31 12.28
CA LEU A 134 -37.60 45.42 13.44
C LEU A 134 -36.34 45.70 14.29
N LEU A 135 -35.23 46.08 13.66
CA LEU A 135 -34.00 46.51 14.33
C LEU A 135 -34.27 47.75 15.20
N GLY A 136 -34.93 48.78 14.65
CA GLY A 136 -35.26 49.99 15.34
C GLY A 136 -36.21 49.75 16.55
N GLU A 137 -37.12 48.76 16.43
CA GLU A 137 -37.94 48.35 17.60
C GLU A 137 -37.11 47.65 18.69
N CYS A 138 -36.16 46.76 18.30
CA CYS A 138 -35.29 46.08 19.24
C CYS A 138 -34.34 47.04 19.96
N GLU A 139 -33.86 48.06 19.28
CA GLU A 139 -33.04 49.14 19.89
C GLU A 139 -33.82 49.94 20.90
N ARG A 140 -35.04 50.37 20.57
CA ARG A 140 -35.94 51.08 21.52
C ARG A 140 -36.25 50.23 22.77
N LYS A 141 -36.41 48.91 22.61
CA LYS A 141 -36.66 47.99 23.72
C LYS A 141 -35.36 47.51 24.41
N LYS A 142 -34.19 48.07 24.11
CA LYS A 142 -32.86 47.75 24.64
C LYS A 142 -32.50 46.27 24.51
N GLN A 143 -32.96 45.58 23.45
CA GLN A 143 -32.66 44.17 23.17
C GLN A 143 -31.36 44.02 22.38
N VAL A 144 -30.22 44.33 23.02
CA VAL A 144 -28.91 44.50 22.39
C VAL A 144 -28.48 43.29 21.56
N ALA A 145 -28.69 42.03 22.05
CA ALA A 145 -28.29 40.81 21.34
C ALA A 145 -29.13 40.58 20.06
N LYS A 146 -30.47 40.88 20.11
CA LYS A 146 -31.33 40.80 18.94
C LYS A 146 -30.98 41.86 17.90
N ALA A 147 -30.77 43.12 18.35
CA ALA A 147 -30.39 44.20 17.48
C ALA A 147 -29.07 43.92 16.74
N ARG A 148 -28.06 43.35 17.43
CA ARG A 148 -26.80 42.92 16.82
C ARG A 148 -26.98 41.89 15.73
N LEU A 149 -27.83 40.88 15.96
CA LEU A 149 -28.09 39.83 14.99
C LEU A 149 -28.91 40.35 13.79
N LEU A 150 -29.93 41.19 14.02
CA LEU A 150 -30.72 41.79 12.94
C LEU A 150 -29.87 42.71 12.07
N LYS A 151 -28.95 43.47 12.68
CA LYS A 151 -28.00 44.29 11.94
C LYS A 151 -27.11 43.45 11.02
N ALA A 152 -26.54 42.37 11.54
CA ALA A 152 -25.74 41.45 10.72
C ALA A 152 -26.56 40.83 9.57
N LEU A 153 -27.84 40.46 9.82
CA LEU A 153 -28.74 39.94 8.78
C LEU A 153 -29.16 41.00 7.74
N SER A 154 -29.12 42.28 8.08
CA SER A 154 -29.37 43.35 7.12
C SER A 154 -28.20 43.58 6.16
N GLU A 155 -26.98 43.21 6.58
CA GLU A 155 -25.75 43.31 5.80
C GLU A 155 -25.47 42.04 4.99
N GLN A 156 -25.83 40.83 5.52
CA GLN A 156 -25.58 39.55 4.89
C GLN A 156 -26.87 38.71 4.85
N GLU A 157 -27.15 38.05 3.69
CA GLU A 157 -28.33 37.20 3.53
C GLU A 157 -28.23 35.87 4.29
N THR A 158 -27.01 35.40 4.52
CA THR A 158 -26.76 34.13 5.20
C THR A 158 -25.61 34.28 6.18
N ILE A 159 -25.81 33.84 7.42
CA ILE A 159 -24.81 33.93 8.48
C ILE A 159 -24.57 32.54 9.09
N PRO A 160 -23.32 32.03 9.15
CA PRO A 160 -23.00 30.79 9.82
C PRO A 160 -23.35 30.81 11.31
N TYR A 161 -23.99 29.77 11.83
CA TYR A 161 -24.45 29.73 13.24
C TYR A 161 -23.29 29.86 14.24
N GLU A 162 -22.13 29.29 13.92
CA GLU A 162 -20.91 29.41 14.72
C GLU A 162 -20.42 30.86 14.82
N TRP A 163 -20.63 31.65 13.78
CA TRP A 163 -20.30 33.05 13.74
C TRP A 163 -21.24 33.88 14.66
N ILE A 164 -22.55 33.49 14.68
CA ILE A 164 -23.57 34.11 15.52
C ILE A 164 -23.25 33.87 17.00
N THR A 165 -22.93 32.63 17.37
CA THR A 165 -22.65 32.28 18.77
C THR A 165 -21.25 32.71 19.21
N GLY A 166 -20.22 32.57 18.35
CA GLY A 166 -18.83 32.89 18.68
C GLY A 166 -18.49 34.37 18.54
N LYS A 167 -18.62 34.94 17.32
CA LYS A 167 -18.20 36.33 17.06
C LYS A 167 -19.24 37.38 17.46
N LEU A 168 -20.53 37.10 17.19
CA LEU A 168 -21.60 38.03 17.57
C LEU A 168 -22.04 37.88 19.05
N GLY A 169 -21.64 36.78 19.71
CA GLY A 169 -21.99 36.55 21.13
C GLY A 169 -23.50 36.45 21.36
N VAL A 170 -24.26 35.91 20.41
CA VAL A 170 -25.72 35.80 20.46
C VAL A 170 -26.12 34.41 20.90
N SER A 171 -26.97 34.29 21.92
CA SER A 171 -27.45 33.01 22.45
C SER A 171 -28.42 32.29 21.51
N ALA A 172 -28.48 30.96 21.60
CA ALA A 172 -29.44 30.12 20.85
C ALA A 172 -30.91 30.55 21.07
N ALA A 173 -31.26 31.01 22.30
CA ALA A 173 -32.58 31.48 22.62
C ALA A 173 -32.94 32.76 21.81
N THR A 174 -31.97 33.63 21.61
CA THR A 174 -32.14 34.85 20.80
C THR A 174 -32.30 34.52 19.33
N VAL A 175 -31.50 33.57 18.79
CA VAL A 175 -31.65 33.10 17.41
C VAL A 175 -33.06 32.52 17.20
N ASN A 176 -33.49 31.63 18.10
CA ASN A 176 -34.84 31.02 18.01
C ASN A 176 -35.96 32.07 18.08
N SER A 177 -35.77 33.18 18.82
CA SER A 177 -36.75 34.23 18.88
C SER A 177 -36.86 35.03 17.57
N ILE A 178 -35.76 35.17 16.81
CA ILE A 178 -35.74 35.83 15.49
C ILE A 178 -36.35 34.90 14.43
N VAL A 179 -36.11 33.61 14.55
CA VAL A 179 -36.76 32.59 13.69
C VAL A 179 -38.27 32.57 13.92
N LYS A 180 -38.75 32.63 15.17
CA LYS A 180 -40.19 32.69 15.51
C LYS A 180 -40.90 33.92 14.97
N VAL A 181 -40.24 35.05 14.87
CA VAL A 181 -40.77 36.26 14.28
C VAL A 181 -40.79 36.23 12.75
N GLY A 182 -40.21 35.19 12.15
CA GLY A 182 -40.16 35.02 10.68
C GLY A 182 -39.08 35.89 10.00
N ALA A 183 -38.21 36.54 10.75
CA ALA A 183 -37.17 37.39 10.17
C ALA A 183 -36.06 36.60 9.48
N ALA A 184 -35.81 35.36 9.94
CA ALA A 184 -34.84 34.45 9.36
C ALA A 184 -35.25 33.00 9.59
N LYS A 185 -34.68 32.10 8.81
CA LYS A 185 -34.84 30.63 8.93
C LYS A 185 -33.50 29.99 9.24
N LEU A 186 -33.50 29.10 10.24
CA LEU A 186 -32.34 28.27 10.51
C LEU A 186 -32.36 27.10 9.52
N VAL A 187 -31.37 27.07 8.65
CA VAL A 187 -31.14 25.97 7.68
C VAL A 187 -29.96 25.17 8.18
N SER A 188 -30.16 23.87 8.39
CA SER A 188 -29.07 22.93 8.63
C SER A 188 -28.74 22.22 7.33
N SER A 189 -27.55 22.39 6.82
CA SER A 189 -26.99 21.57 5.75
C SER A 189 -26.02 20.56 6.34
N GLU A 190 -26.21 19.32 6.02
CA GLU A 190 -25.22 18.30 6.33
C GLU A 190 -24.07 18.49 5.32
N SER A 191 -22.86 18.74 5.82
CA SER A 191 -21.68 18.74 4.97
C SER A 191 -20.73 17.63 5.39
N TYR A 192 -20.16 16.98 4.38
CA TYR A 192 -19.08 16.04 4.58
C TYR A 192 -17.76 16.76 4.86
N ARG A 193 -16.93 16.17 5.71
CA ARG A 193 -15.58 16.69 5.94
C ARG A 193 -14.77 16.54 4.66
N ASN A 194 -14.19 17.63 4.17
CA ASN A 194 -13.23 17.55 3.08
C ASN A 194 -11.81 17.57 3.67
N PRO A 195 -11.04 16.47 3.55
CA PRO A 195 -9.69 16.39 4.10
C PRO A 195 -8.68 17.28 3.36
N VAL A 196 -9.06 17.78 2.18
CA VAL A 196 -8.16 18.55 1.32
C VAL A 196 -8.55 20.01 1.31
N LYS A 197 -7.62 20.84 1.80
CA LYS A 197 -7.74 22.31 1.84
C LYS A 197 -6.76 22.90 0.82
N VAL A 198 -7.01 22.72 -0.47
CA VAL A 198 -6.18 23.28 -1.54
C VAL A 198 -7.02 24.28 -2.34
N GLN A 199 -6.50 25.49 -2.56
CA GLN A 199 -7.10 26.40 -3.54
C GLN A 199 -6.71 25.95 -4.95
N ALA A 200 -7.68 25.83 -5.83
CA ALA A 200 -7.46 25.49 -7.24
C ALA A 200 -6.58 26.57 -7.89
N GLY A 201 -5.45 26.14 -8.46
CA GLY A 201 -4.61 26.98 -9.31
C GLY A 201 -4.96 26.77 -10.80
N GLU A 202 -4.32 27.53 -11.67
CA GLU A 202 -4.49 27.36 -13.11
C GLU A 202 -4.04 25.97 -13.58
N THR A 203 -4.86 25.34 -14.42
CA THR A 203 -4.59 24.06 -15.05
C THR A 203 -3.55 24.20 -16.16
N THR A 204 -2.37 23.67 -15.97
CA THR A 204 -1.38 23.53 -17.06
C THR A 204 -1.61 22.22 -17.82
N HIS A 205 -1.95 22.30 -19.08
CA HIS A 205 -1.99 21.13 -19.97
C HIS A 205 -0.60 20.91 -20.59
N ASN A 206 0.06 19.82 -20.24
CA ASN A 206 1.32 19.44 -20.86
C ASN A 206 1.07 18.83 -22.25
N THR A 207 1.93 19.14 -23.19
CA THR A 207 1.94 18.48 -24.51
C THR A 207 2.37 17.03 -24.37
N LEU A 208 1.55 16.11 -24.86
CA LEU A 208 1.84 14.68 -24.81
C LEU A 208 2.90 14.27 -25.84
N SER A 209 3.77 13.36 -25.48
CA SER A 209 4.66 12.71 -26.45
C SER A 209 3.87 11.71 -27.32
N SER A 210 4.46 11.32 -28.46
CA SER A 210 3.87 10.31 -29.33
C SER A 210 3.63 8.96 -28.62
N GLU A 211 4.59 8.52 -27.78
CA GLU A 211 4.44 7.30 -26.98
C GLU A 211 3.26 7.39 -26.00
N GLN A 212 3.12 8.52 -25.31
CA GLN A 212 2.00 8.76 -24.39
C GLN A 212 0.66 8.77 -25.10
N GLN A 213 0.58 9.46 -26.25
CA GLN A 213 -0.64 9.54 -27.06
C GLN A 213 -1.05 8.16 -27.58
N THR A 214 -0.10 7.33 -28.02
CA THR A 214 -0.35 5.96 -28.46
C THR A 214 -0.96 5.13 -27.33
N ILE A 215 -0.38 5.15 -26.14
CA ILE A 215 -0.89 4.41 -24.98
C ILE A 215 -2.33 4.82 -24.67
N ILE A 216 -2.59 6.12 -24.57
CA ILE A 216 -3.92 6.65 -24.27
C ILE A 216 -4.94 6.20 -25.31
N THR A 217 -4.60 6.36 -26.59
CA THR A 217 -5.50 6.00 -27.70
C THR A 217 -5.83 4.52 -27.72
N GLU A 218 -4.83 3.65 -27.52
CA GLU A 218 -5.03 2.20 -27.55
C GLU A 218 -5.84 1.70 -26.34
N VAL A 219 -5.54 2.22 -25.14
CA VAL A 219 -6.30 1.87 -23.92
C VAL A 219 -7.77 2.29 -24.05
N LEU A 220 -8.04 3.48 -24.57
CA LEU A 220 -9.42 3.97 -24.76
C LEU A 220 -10.15 3.22 -25.88
N THR A 221 -9.47 2.89 -26.97
CA THR A 221 -10.03 2.06 -28.05
C THR A 221 -10.43 0.68 -27.53
N ASP A 222 -9.60 0.06 -26.72
CA ASP A 222 -9.92 -1.21 -26.07
C ASP A 222 -11.11 -1.08 -25.12
N PHE A 223 -11.14 0.00 -24.33
CA PHE A 223 -12.23 0.26 -23.40
C PHE A 223 -13.57 0.45 -24.12
N ASP A 224 -13.59 1.26 -25.18
CA ASP A 224 -14.80 1.55 -25.97
C ASP A 224 -15.27 0.32 -26.76
N ALA A 225 -14.34 -0.56 -27.17
CA ALA A 225 -14.64 -1.86 -27.78
C ALA A 225 -15.12 -2.94 -26.78
N GLY A 226 -15.25 -2.60 -25.48
CA GLY A 226 -15.68 -3.54 -24.45
C GLY A 226 -14.57 -4.48 -23.93
N ARG A 227 -13.35 -4.38 -24.42
CA ARG A 227 -12.21 -5.16 -23.91
C ARG A 227 -11.78 -4.63 -22.55
N ARG A 228 -11.72 -5.53 -21.58
CA ARG A 228 -11.35 -5.24 -20.19
C ARG A 228 -10.12 -6.05 -19.83
N GLN A 229 -8.98 -5.40 -19.80
CA GLN A 229 -7.69 -6.04 -19.52
C GLN A 229 -6.83 -5.18 -18.60
N THR A 230 -5.72 -5.74 -18.16
CA THR A 230 -4.70 -5.05 -17.38
C THR A 230 -3.60 -4.56 -18.31
N TYR A 231 -3.18 -3.32 -18.11
CA TYR A 231 -2.10 -2.68 -18.86
C TYR A 231 -0.91 -2.45 -17.93
N LEU A 232 0.29 -2.76 -18.40
CA LEU A 232 1.54 -2.44 -17.71
C LEU A 232 2.28 -1.36 -18.49
N ILE A 233 2.48 -0.20 -17.87
CA ILE A 233 3.28 0.90 -18.43
C ILE A 233 4.67 0.85 -17.78
N HIS A 234 5.63 0.30 -18.51
CA HIS A 234 7.04 0.35 -18.15
C HIS A 234 7.65 1.63 -18.70
N GLY A 235 7.88 2.61 -17.82
CA GLY A 235 8.40 3.91 -18.24
C GLY A 235 9.53 4.38 -17.33
N ILE A 236 10.64 4.78 -17.92
CA ILE A 236 11.78 5.31 -17.15
C ILE A 236 11.37 6.45 -16.22
N THR A 237 12.19 6.73 -15.21
CA THR A 237 11.93 7.83 -14.29
C THR A 237 11.91 9.17 -15.05
N GLY A 238 10.83 9.95 -14.87
CA GLY A 238 10.64 11.22 -15.58
C GLY A 238 10.04 11.10 -16.97
N SER A 239 9.55 9.91 -17.39
CA SER A 239 8.88 9.70 -18.68
C SER A 239 7.43 10.22 -18.74
N GLY A 240 6.88 10.72 -17.63
CA GLY A 240 5.54 11.29 -17.58
C GLY A 240 4.41 10.28 -17.47
N LYS A 241 4.63 9.12 -16.85
CA LYS A 241 3.57 8.15 -16.53
C LYS A 241 2.34 8.78 -15.88
N THR A 242 2.56 9.68 -14.93
CA THR A 242 1.48 10.38 -14.22
C THR A 242 0.58 11.19 -15.17
N GLU A 243 1.13 11.80 -16.22
CA GLU A 243 0.34 12.51 -17.21
C GLU A 243 -0.57 11.56 -18.02
N VAL A 244 -0.06 10.37 -18.37
CA VAL A 244 -0.89 9.33 -19.01
C VAL A 244 -2.05 8.94 -18.10
N TYR A 245 -1.81 8.75 -16.80
CA TYR A 245 -2.88 8.44 -15.86
C TYR A 245 -3.93 9.55 -15.79
N MET A 246 -3.49 10.82 -15.69
CA MET A 246 -4.39 11.96 -15.62
C MET A 246 -5.25 12.10 -16.89
N GLN A 247 -4.69 11.83 -18.06
CA GLN A 247 -5.45 11.84 -19.30
C GLN A 247 -6.49 10.71 -19.35
N LEU A 248 -6.10 9.50 -19.00
CA LEU A 248 -7.02 8.35 -18.93
C LEU A 248 -8.15 8.60 -17.92
N ILE A 249 -7.85 9.18 -16.76
CA ILE A 249 -8.86 9.54 -15.74
C ILE A 249 -9.83 10.58 -16.33
N GLY A 250 -9.31 11.63 -16.96
CA GLY A 250 -10.15 12.67 -17.58
C GLY A 250 -11.10 12.09 -18.63
N GLU A 251 -10.61 11.17 -19.45
CA GLU A 251 -11.42 10.49 -20.46
C GLU A 251 -12.46 9.54 -19.86
N MET A 252 -12.14 8.87 -18.74
CA MET A 252 -13.11 8.05 -18.01
C MET A 252 -14.22 8.90 -17.38
N ILE A 253 -13.88 10.06 -16.80
CA ILE A 253 -14.87 11.00 -16.25
C ILE A 253 -15.83 11.49 -17.33
N LYS A 254 -15.34 11.83 -18.54
CA LYS A 254 -16.18 12.21 -19.68
C LYS A 254 -17.18 11.09 -20.07
N ARG A 255 -16.81 9.83 -19.84
CA ARG A 255 -17.67 8.65 -20.06
C ARG A 255 -18.59 8.32 -18.89
N GLY A 256 -18.68 9.19 -17.87
CA GLY A 256 -19.45 8.98 -16.65
C GLY A 256 -18.90 7.86 -15.75
N ARG A 257 -17.60 7.58 -15.86
CA ARG A 257 -16.90 6.57 -15.06
C ARG A 257 -16.02 7.22 -14.01
N GLN A 258 -15.83 6.51 -12.91
CA GLN A 258 -15.03 6.91 -11.77
C GLN A 258 -13.69 6.19 -11.76
N ALA A 259 -12.70 6.74 -11.06
CA ALA A 259 -11.34 6.21 -11.02
C ALA A 259 -10.79 6.08 -9.60
N ILE A 260 -10.05 5.01 -9.35
CA ILE A 260 -9.23 4.81 -8.15
C ILE A 260 -7.76 4.94 -8.55
N VAL A 261 -7.00 5.75 -7.82
CA VAL A 261 -5.56 5.90 -8.02
C VAL A 261 -4.84 5.42 -6.77
N LEU A 262 -4.16 4.29 -6.89
CA LEU A 262 -3.36 3.74 -5.81
C LEU A 262 -1.93 4.29 -5.91
N ILE A 263 -1.49 4.93 -4.83
CA ILE A 263 -0.14 5.49 -4.69
C ILE A 263 0.41 5.01 -3.34
N PRO A 264 1.68 4.56 -3.27
CA PRO A 264 2.30 4.21 -2.00
C PRO A 264 2.24 5.38 -1.00
N GLU A 265 1.96 5.09 0.27
CA GLU A 265 1.72 6.13 1.29
C GLU A 265 2.87 7.16 1.37
N ILE A 266 4.11 6.70 1.21
CA ILE A 266 5.32 7.55 1.21
C ILE A 266 5.37 8.47 -0.03
N ALA A 267 4.80 8.06 -1.17
CA ALA A 267 4.77 8.84 -2.40
C ALA A 267 3.54 9.76 -2.49
N LEU A 268 2.59 9.63 -1.56
CA LEU A 268 1.38 10.45 -1.48
C LEU A 268 1.71 11.81 -0.84
N THR A 269 2.48 12.61 -1.55
CA THR A 269 2.91 13.94 -1.11
C THR A 269 1.86 15.00 -1.42
N TYR A 270 1.95 16.13 -0.71
CA TYR A 270 1.12 17.31 -1.01
C TYR A 270 1.24 17.73 -2.48
N GLN A 271 2.43 17.69 -3.07
CA GLN A 271 2.65 18.05 -4.48
C GLN A 271 1.92 17.11 -5.45
N THR A 272 1.93 15.80 -5.16
CA THR A 272 1.19 14.83 -5.96
C THR A 272 -0.31 15.10 -5.92
N LEU A 273 -0.85 15.33 -4.73
CA LEU A 273 -2.27 15.67 -4.55
C LEU A 273 -2.64 16.97 -5.25
N LEU A 274 -1.79 18.00 -5.12
CA LEU A 274 -2.02 19.31 -5.75
C LEU A 274 -2.20 19.19 -7.26
N ARG A 275 -1.39 18.36 -7.95
CA ARG A 275 -1.51 18.12 -9.40
C ARG A 275 -2.89 17.57 -9.79
N PHE A 276 -3.42 16.60 -9.02
CA PHE A 276 -4.75 16.05 -9.27
C PHE A 276 -5.86 17.08 -8.99
N TYR A 277 -5.73 17.85 -7.90
CA TYR A 277 -6.68 18.90 -7.57
C TYR A 277 -6.72 20.02 -8.60
N GLN A 278 -5.56 20.46 -9.09
CA GLN A 278 -5.47 21.45 -10.16
C GLN A 278 -6.20 21.00 -11.42
N ARG A 279 -6.20 19.69 -11.71
CA ARG A 279 -6.82 19.16 -12.93
C ARG A 279 -8.28 18.82 -12.81
N PHE A 280 -8.71 18.28 -11.67
CA PHE A 280 -10.05 17.73 -11.48
C PHE A 280 -10.89 18.46 -10.41
N GLY A 281 -10.32 19.45 -9.72
CA GLY A 281 -11.02 20.26 -8.73
C GLY A 281 -11.55 19.45 -7.54
N ASP A 282 -12.70 19.87 -7.01
CA ASP A 282 -13.34 19.28 -5.82
C ASP A 282 -13.90 17.86 -6.05
N ARG A 283 -13.87 17.36 -7.28
CA ARG A 283 -14.27 15.99 -7.61
C ARG A 283 -13.19 14.94 -7.32
N VAL A 284 -12.06 15.37 -6.74
CA VAL A 284 -10.99 14.51 -6.21
C VAL A 284 -11.10 14.40 -4.70
N SER A 285 -10.85 13.23 -4.16
CA SER A 285 -10.67 13.03 -2.72
C SER A 285 -9.51 12.10 -2.41
N VAL A 286 -9.16 12.03 -1.13
CA VAL A 286 -8.01 11.26 -0.62
C VAL A 286 -8.48 10.26 0.44
N MET A 287 -7.89 9.06 0.39
CA MET A 287 -8.02 8.04 1.42
C MET A 287 -6.62 7.70 1.92
N ASN A 288 -6.31 7.98 3.18
CA ASN A 288 -5.00 7.64 3.77
C ASN A 288 -5.12 7.22 5.24
N SER A 289 -4.00 6.79 5.84
CA SER A 289 -3.96 6.33 7.24
C SER A 289 -4.20 7.46 8.24
N THR A 290 -3.90 8.70 7.87
CA THR A 290 -3.98 9.88 8.76
C THR A 290 -5.39 10.42 8.93
N LEU A 291 -6.33 10.01 8.06
CA LEU A 291 -7.74 10.36 8.18
C LEU A 291 -8.38 9.66 9.38
N SER A 292 -9.16 10.43 10.14
CA SER A 292 -10.02 9.85 11.17
C SER A 292 -11.05 8.88 10.56
N PRO A 293 -11.58 7.93 11.35
CA PRO A 293 -12.62 7.04 10.86
C PRO A 293 -13.84 7.76 10.29
N GLY A 294 -14.20 8.93 10.86
CA GLY A 294 -15.29 9.76 10.36
C GLY A 294 -15.02 10.39 9.00
N GLU A 295 -13.81 10.91 8.81
CA GLU A 295 -13.40 11.45 7.49
C GLU A 295 -13.40 10.35 6.43
N LYS A 296 -12.90 9.15 6.75
CA LYS A 296 -12.93 8.00 5.83
C LYS A 296 -14.37 7.64 5.44
N TYR A 297 -15.28 7.60 6.42
CA TYR A 297 -16.69 7.34 6.18
C TYR A 297 -17.32 8.42 5.27
N ASP A 298 -17.06 9.71 5.54
CA ASP A 298 -17.57 10.82 4.73
C ASP A 298 -17.10 10.71 3.28
N GLN A 299 -15.83 10.32 3.02
CA GLN A 299 -15.35 10.13 1.64
C GLN A 299 -16.03 8.94 0.94
N CYS A 300 -16.31 7.86 1.67
CA CYS A 300 -17.07 6.73 1.11
C CYS A 300 -18.51 7.11 0.73
N GLU A 301 -19.19 7.89 1.57
CA GLU A 301 -20.55 8.38 1.27
C GLU A 301 -20.57 9.35 0.09
N ARG A 302 -19.58 10.27 -0.01
CA ARG A 302 -19.40 11.14 -1.17
C ARG A 302 -19.16 10.34 -2.46
N ALA A 303 -18.37 9.28 -2.38
CA ALA A 303 -18.12 8.38 -3.51
C ALA A 303 -19.41 7.67 -3.98
N LYS A 304 -20.21 7.13 -3.04
CA LYS A 304 -21.51 6.50 -3.34
C LYS A 304 -22.51 7.49 -3.94
N ALA A 305 -22.53 8.72 -3.45
CA ALA A 305 -23.41 9.78 -3.93
C ALA A 305 -22.98 10.34 -5.30
N GLY A 306 -21.80 9.96 -5.82
CA GLY A 306 -21.26 10.52 -7.08
C GLY A 306 -20.77 11.96 -6.97
N GLU A 307 -20.48 12.44 -5.76
CA GLU A 307 -19.92 13.78 -5.52
C GLU A 307 -18.44 13.86 -5.90
N ILE A 308 -17.74 12.71 -5.89
CA ILE A 308 -16.34 12.59 -6.31
C ILE A 308 -16.20 11.57 -7.44
N ASP A 309 -15.32 11.86 -8.38
CA ASP A 309 -14.98 10.98 -9.50
C ASP A 309 -13.66 10.25 -9.30
N VAL A 310 -12.77 10.79 -8.49
CA VAL A 310 -11.43 10.25 -8.28
C VAL A 310 -11.12 10.13 -6.80
N ILE A 311 -10.69 8.95 -6.38
CA ILE A 311 -10.10 8.74 -5.06
C ILE A 311 -8.63 8.39 -5.19
N ILE A 312 -7.78 9.02 -4.39
CA ILE A 312 -6.34 8.78 -4.37
C ILE A 312 -5.96 8.26 -2.99
N GLY A 313 -5.13 7.24 -2.95
CA GLY A 313 -4.65 6.73 -1.66
C GLY A 313 -3.82 5.46 -1.76
N PRO A 314 -3.37 4.92 -0.61
CA PRO A 314 -2.69 3.65 -0.56
C PRO A 314 -3.67 2.49 -0.82
N ARG A 315 -3.21 1.26 -0.66
CA ARG A 315 -4.00 0.04 -0.93
C ARG A 315 -5.44 0.06 -0.38
N SER A 316 -5.71 0.75 0.72
CA SER A 316 -7.06 0.84 1.30
C SER A 316 -8.05 1.66 0.48
N ALA A 317 -7.57 2.56 -0.39
CA ALA A 317 -8.42 3.31 -1.30
C ALA A 317 -9.14 2.41 -2.33
N LEU A 318 -8.61 1.20 -2.56
CA LEU A 318 -9.20 0.21 -3.46
C LEU A 318 -10.64 -0.19 -3.06
N PHE A 319 -10.98 -0.07 -1.79
CA PHE A 319 -12.30 -0.43 -1.26
C PHE A 319 -13.30 0.74 -1.24
N THR A 320 -13.01 1.82 -1.97
CA THR A 320 -13.95 2.94 -2.11
C THR A 320 -15.17 2.49 -2.89
N PRO A 321 -16.38 2.66 -2.35
CA PRO A 321 -17.61 2.09 -2.92
C PRO A 321 -18.17 2.94 -4.07
N PHE A 322 -17.43 3.06 -5.15
CA PHE A 322 -17.87 3.74 -6.36
C PHE A 322 -18.96 2.94 -7.09
N PRO A 323 -20.09 3.57 -7.50
CA PRO A 323 -21.13 2.87 -8.29
C PRO A 323 -20.69 2.57 -9.73
N ASN A 324 -19.93 3.47 -10.37
CA ASN A 324 -19.58 3.42 -11.78
C ASN A 324 -18.05 3.39 -12.03
N LEU A 325 -17.33 2.59 -11.24
CA LEU A 325 -15.88 2.45 -11.40
C LEU A 325 -15.52 2.00 -12.83
N GLY A 326 -14.59 2.71 -13.49
CA GLY A 326 -14.11 2.41 -14.84
C GLY A 326 -12.62 2.19 -14.95
N LEU A 327 -11.84 2.75 -14.00
CA LEU A 327 -10.39 2.72 -14.05
C LEU A 327 -9.78 2.55 -12.66
N ILE A 328 -8.81 1.66 -12.55
CA ILE A 328 -7.93 1.55 -11.39
C ILE A 328 -6.50 1.78 -11.87
N VAL A 329 -5.86 2.82 -11.37
CA VAL A 329 -4.43 3.09 -11.60
C VAL A 329 -3.66 2.63 -10.38
N MET A 330 -2.55 1.94 -10.58
CA MET A 330 -1.59 1.60 -9.53
C MET A 330 -0.22 2.12 -9.93
N ASP A 331 0.21 3.21 -9.30
CA ASP A 331 1.54 3.78 -9.54
C ASP A 331 2.59 3.12 -8.63
N GLU A 332 3.83 3.00 -9.13
CA GLU A 332 4.92 2.27 -8.47
C GLU A 332 4.47 0.85 -8.04
N GLU A 333 3.89 0.07 -8.98
CA GLU A 333 3.21 -1.20 -8.70
C GLU A 333 4.09 -2.25 -8.01
N GLN A 334 5.43 -2.11 -8.13
CA GLN A 334 6.43 -2.98 -7.49
C GLN A 334 6.57 -2.75 -5.97
N GLU A 335 5.90 -1.73 -5.42
CA GLU A 335 6.08 -1.38 -4.01
C GLU A 335 5.50 -2.43 -3.06
N ASN A 336 6.31 -2.86 -2.10
CA ASN A 336 5.93 -3.87 -1.10
C ASN A 336 4.73 -3.44 -0.23
N SER A 337 4.47 -2.14 -0.10
CA SER A 337 3.35 -1.61 0.66
C SER A 337 1.97 -1.99 0.11
N TYR A 338 1.90 -2.47 -1.13
CA TYR A 338 0.69 -3.01 -1.73
C TYR A 338 0.31 -4.39 -1.22
N LYS A 339 1.22 -5.11 -0.57
CA LYS A 339 0.90 -6.32 0.20
C LYS A 339 0.46 -5.95 1.61
N SER A 340 -0.65 -6.55 2.08
CA SER A 340 -1.10 -6.37 3.46
C SER A 340 -0.25 -7.18 4.43
N GLU A 341 0.24 -6.54 5.49
CA GLU A 341 0.99 -7.22 6.56
C GLU A 341 0.07 -7.87 7.60
N SER A 342 -1.16 -7.38 7.71
CA SER A 342 -2.19 -7.92 8.59
C SER A 342 -3.15 -8.84 7.83
N THR A 343 -3.76 -9.80 8.54
CA THR A 343 -4.79 -10.69 7.97
C THR A 343 -6.07 -9.92 7.61
N PRO A 344 -6.61 -10.11 6.40
CA PRO A 344 -6.10 -10.93 5.30
C PRO A 344 -4.86 -10.30 4.63
N LYS A 345 -3.85 -11.13 4.35
CA LYS A 345 -2.60 -10.70 3.72
C LYS A 345 -2.75 -10.58 2.19
N TYR A 346 -3.76 -9.80 1.75
CA TYR A 346 -4.03 -9.60 0.32
C TYR A 346 -2.96 -8.73 -0.37
N HIS A 347 -2.81 -8.91 -1.67
CA HIS A 347 -2.03 -8.04 -2.52
C HIS A 347 -2.96 -7.11 -3.32
N ALA A 348 -2.70 -5.79 -3.27
CA ALA A 348 -3.58 -4.79 -3.91
C ALA A 348 -3.70 -4.98 -5.43
N ARG A 349 -2.64 -5.41 -6.13
CA ARG A 349 -2.69 -5.70 -7.57
C ARG A 349 -3.69 -6.81 -7.92
N GLU A 350 -3.60 -7.95 -7.25
CA GLU A 350 -4.53 -9.08 -7.47
C GLU A 350 -5.96 -8.69 -7.11
N THR A 351 -6.10 -7.97 -5.99
CA THR A 351 -7.41 -7.48 -5.55
C THR A 351 -7.98 -6.43 -6.50
N ALA A 352 -7.14 -5.55 -7.08
CA ALA A 352 -7.56 -4.56 -8.08
C ALA A 352 -8.08 -5.23 -9.36
N MET A 353 -7.46 -6.32 -9.79
CA MET A 353 -7.94 -7.10 -10.95
C MET A 353 -9.31 -7.72 -10.67
N GLU A 354 -9.53 -8.27 -9.47
CA GLU A 354 -10.84 -8.81 -9.11
C GLU A 354 -11.90 -7.70 -9.00
N VAL A 355 -11.57 -6.56 -8.39
CA VAL A 355 -12.45 -5.38 -8.38
C VAL A 355 -12.77 -4.94 -9.81
N ALA A 356 -11.77 -4.84 -10.68
CA ALA A 356 -11.97 -4.44 -12.09
C ALA A 356 -12.90 -5.41 -12.82
N LYS A 357 -12.78 -6.71 -12.58
CA LYS A 357 -13.68 -7.74 -13.13
C LYS A 357 -15.12 -7.52 -12.67
N LEU A 358 -15.35 -7.31 -11.35
CA LEU A 358 -16.68 -7.07 -10.78
C LEU A 358 -17.35 -5.80 -11.31
N TYR A 359 -16.56 -4.76 -11.61
CA TYR A 359 -17.07 -3.45 -12.10
C TYR A 359 -16.96 -3.28 -13.62
N LYS A 360 -16.42 -4.24 -14.34
CA LYS A 360 -16.07 -4.12 -15.77
C LYS A 360 -15.19 -2.90 -16.02
N ALA A 361 -14.24 -2.68 -15.12
CA ALA A 361 -13.23 -1.63 -15.19
C ALA A 361 -11.94 -2.15 -15.84
N ILE A 362 -10.98 -1.26 -16.07
CA ILE A 362 -9.61 -1.59 -16.49
C ILE A 362 -8.61 -1.30 -15.39
N VAL A 363 -7.47 -1.98 -15.42
CA VAL A 363 -6.36 -1.74 -14.49
C VAL A 363 -5.15 -1.25 -15.27
N VAL A 364 -4.54 -0.17 -14.80
CA VAL A 364 -3.29 0.39 -15.34
C VAL A 364 -2.24 0.35 -14.25
N LEU A 365 -1.22 -0.46 -14.45
CA LEU A 365 -0.05 -0.60 -13.60
C LEU A 365 1.07 0.24 -14.15
N GLY A 366 1.73 1.03 -13.33
CA GLY A 366 2.86 1.84 -13.76
C GLY A 366 4.09 1.66 -12.90
N SER A 367 5.23 1.52 -13.55
CA SER A 367 6.51 1.38 -12.87
C SER A 367 7.68 1.81 -13.76
N ALA A 368 8.76 2.27 -13.14
CA ALA A 368 10.06 2.40 -13.80
C ALA A 368 10.87 1.10 -13.71
N THR A 369 10.58 0.30 -12.73
CA THR A 369 11.22 -1.00 -12.44
C THR A 369 10.12 -2.00 -12.08
N PRO A 370 9.35 -2.50 -13.06
CA PRO A 370 8.23 -3.38 -12.81
C PRO A 370 8.58 -4.55 -11.89
N SER A 371 7.60 -5.05 -11.15
CA SER A 371 7.78 -6.32 -10.43
C SER A 371 7.94 -7.46 -11.44
N LEU A 372 8.72 -8.48 -11.05
CA LEU A 372 8.87 -9.66 -11.89
C LEU A 372 7.53 -10.31 -12.21
N GLU A 373 6.60 -10.32 -11.26
CA GLU A 373 5.26 -10.85 -11.44
C GLU A 373 4.48 -10.10 -12.53
N ALA A 374 4.50 -8.77 -12.52
CA ALA A 374 3.80 -7.98 -13.52
C ALA A 374 4.42 -8.12 -14.91
N TYR A 375 5.76 -8.11 -14.97
CA TYR A 375 6.47 -8.24 -16.25
C TYR A 375 6.38 -9.65 -16.82
N TYR A 376 6.44 -10.69 -15.99
CA TYR A 376 6.24 -12.09 -16.38
C TYR A 376 4.85 -12.32 -16.98
N ARG A 377 3.81 -11.80 -16.34
CA ARG A 377 2.43 -11.85 -16.85
C ARG A 377 2.26 -11.10 -18.16
N ALA A 378 2.96 -9.97 -18.32
CA ALA A 378 2.98 -9.25 -19.59
C ALA A 378 3.66 -10.09 -20.69
N GLY A 379 4.76 -10.76 -20.39
CA GLY A 379 5.43 -11.71 -21.30
C GLY A 379 4.57 -12.92 -21.68
N LYS A 380 3.66 -13.36 -20.81
CA LYS A 380 2.67 -14.41 -21.06
C LYS A 380 1.42 -13.91 -21.81
N GLY A 381 1.30 -12.60 -22.07
CA GLY A 381 0.15 -12.01 -22.75
C GLY A 381 -1.08 -11.77 -21.86
N GLU A 382 -0.97 -11.98 -20.53
CA GLU A 382 -2.04 -11.67 -19.58
C GLU A 382 -2.23 -10.16 -19.38
N TYR A 383 -1.14 -9.39 -19.47
CA TYR A 383 -1.13 -7.94 -19.45
C TYR A 383 -0.64 -7.37 -20.78
N ARG A 384 -1.20 -6.25 -21.19
CA ARG A 384 -0.69 -5.53 -22.35
C ARG A 384 0.43 -4.60 -21.90
N LEU A 385 1.64 -4.80 -22.44
CA LEU A 385 2.83 -4.03 -22.09
C LEU A 385 2.99 -2.82 -23.01
N PHE A 386 3.26 -1.65 -22.37
CA PHE A 386 3.65 -0.42 -23.05
C PHE A 386 4.98 0.09 -22.49
N HIS A 387 5.74 0.77 -23.35
CA HIS A 387 7.01 1.38 -22.98
C HIS A 387 6.96 2.90 -23.13
N LEU A 388 7.53 3.62 -22.15
CA LEU A 388 7.86 5.03 -22.21
C LEU A 388 9.38 5.18 -22.05
N THR A 389 10.06 5.36 -23.18
CA THR A 389 11.53 5.24 -23.25
C THR A 389 12.25 6.57 -23.10
N LYS A 390 11.55 7.71 -23.18
CA LYS A 390 12.14 9.07 -23.20
C LYS A 390 11.76 9.85 -21.95
N ARG A 391 12.69 10.64 -21.41
CA ARG A 391 12.40 11.66 -20.39
C ARG A 391 11.73 12.87 -21.00
N LEU A 392 10.72 13.42 -20.32
CA LEU A 392 10.03 14.65 -20.79
C LEU A 392 10.97 15.88 -20.78
N THR A 393 11.91 15.93 -19.86
CA THR A 393 12.87 17.04 -19.72
C THR A 393 13.99 17.00 -20.76
N GLY A 394 14.08 15.98 -21.61
CA GLY A 394 15.14 15.82 -22.59
C GLY A 394 16.54 15.53 -22.00
N GLY A 395 16.66 15.43 -20.68
CA GLY A 395 17.93 15.15 -20.00
C GLY A 395 18.41 13.71 -20.18
N GLU A 396 19.70 13.53 -20.29
CA GLU A 396 20.33 12.19 -20.34
C GLU A 396 20.17 11.45 -19.00
N LEU A 397 20.30 10.13 -19.05
CA LEU A 397 20.35 9.30 -17.85
C LEU A 397 21.65 9.60 -17.08
N PRO A 398 21.67 9.52 -15.73
CA PRO A 398 22.87 9.78 -14.96
C PRO A 398 24.00 8.81 -15.31
N THR A 399 25.24 9.30 -15.35
CA THR A 399 26.42 8.45 -15.45
C THR A 399 26.62 7.70 -14.14
N VAL A 400 26.79 6.38 -14.21
CA VAL A 400 26.95 5.53 -13.02
C VAL A 400 28.36 4.98 -12.93
N HIS A 401 28.98 5.16 -11.77
CA HIS A 401 30.30 4.62 -11.42
C HIS A 401 30.13 3.48 -10.42
N THR A 402 30.47 2.26 -10.80
CA THR A 402 30.52 1.13 -9.86
C THR A 402 31.90 1.01 -9.27
N VAL A 403 32.00 1.04 -7.94
CA VAL A 403 33.28 0.97 -7.21
C VAL A 403 33.37 -0.33 -6.43
N ASP A 404 34.45 -1.08 -6.68
CA ASP A 404 34.79 -2.30 -5.96
C ASP A 404 35.45 -1.98 -4.60
N LEU A 405 34.71 -2.14 -3.52
CA LEU A 405 35.20 -1.91 -2.16
C LEU A 405 36.33 -2.89 -1.75
N ARG A 406 36.44 -4.05 -2.41
CA ARG A 406 37.54 -5.00 -2.17
C ARG A 406 38.87 -4.39 -2.67
N GLN A 407 38.84 -3.72 -3.81
CA GLN A 407 40.01 -3.03 -4.39
C GLN A 407 40.38 -1.80 -3.55
N GLU A 408 39.41 -0.98 -3.17
CA GLU A 408 39.62 0.17 -2.28
C GLU A 408 40.31 -0.28 -0.98
N LEU A 409 39.90 -1.39 -0.39
CA LEU A 409 40.51 -1.93 0.83
C LEU A 409 41.96 -2.41 0.60
N LYS A 410 42.22 -3.10 -0.51
CA LYS A 410 43.58 -3.56 -0.89
C LYS A 410 44.54 -2.39 -1.09
N GLU A 411 44.04 -1.31 -1.65
CA GLU A 411 44.77 -0.08 -1.89
C GLU A 411 44.87 0.86 -0.67
N GLY A 412 44.42 0.39 0.50
CA GLY A 412 44.55 1.06 1.79
C GLY A 412 43.41 2.00 2.17
N ASN A 413 42.36 2.18 1.34
CA ASN A 413 41.19 2.97 1.72
C ASN A 413 40.28 2.16 2.67
N ARG A 414 40.23 2.56 3.93
CA ARG A 414 39.37 1.98 4.96
C ARG A 414 38.16 2.86 5.27
N SER A 415 37.97 3.95 4.55
CA SER A 415 36.83 4.86 4.70
C SER A 415 35.52 4.17 4.26
N ILE A 416 34.40 4.66 4.80
CA ILE A 416 33.06 4.30 4.32
C ILE A 416 32.86 4.86 2.90
N PHE A 417 33.56 5.94 2.55
CA PHE A 417 33.49 6.59 1.25
C PHE A 417 34.65 6.16 0.37
N SER A 418 34.33 5.68 -0.82
CA SER A 418 35.36 5.41 -1.85
C SER A 418 36.03 6.69 -2.33
N ARG A 419 37.24 6.57 -2.88
CA ARG A 419 37.98 7.72 -3.44
C ARG A 419 37.18 8.43 -4.52
N LYS A 420 36.52 7.67 -5.41
CA LYS A 420 35.68 8.24 -6.47
C LYS A 420 34.49 9.04 -5.90
N LEU A 421 33.84 8.54 -4.86
CA LEU A 421 32.78 9.28 -4.21
C LEU A 421 33.26 10.55 -3.53
N GLN A 422 34.41 10.50 -2.87
CA GLN A 422 35.05 11.68 -2.25
C GLN A 422 35.44 12.74 -3.28
N GLU A 423 36.03 12.33 -4.41
CA GLU A 423 36.34 13.20 -5.54
C GLU A 423 35.11 13.97 -6.03
N LEU A 424 34.05 13.23 -6.35
CA LEU A 424 32.82 13.83 -6.88
C LEU A 424 32.09 14.68 -5.83
N MET A 425 32.09 14.29 -4.56
CA MET A 425 31.51 15.10 -3.49
C MET A 425 32.25 16.44 -3.33
N THR A 426 33.59 16.41 -3.36
CA THR A 426 34.40 17.62 -3.29
C THR A 426 34.07 18.58 -4.45
N ASP A 427 33.94 18.03 -5.66
CA ASP A 427 33.54 18.81 -6.83
C ASP A 427 32.14 19.43 -6.68
N ARG A 428 31.14 18.65 -6.22
CA ARG A 428 29.77 19.15 -6.05
C ARG A 428 29.67 20.21 -4.94
N LEU A 429 30.33 20.00 -3.82
CA LEU A 429 30.39 20.98 -2.74
C LEU A 429 31.01 22.29 -3.18
N SER A 430 32.12 22.25 -3.97
CA SER A 430 32.76 23.45 -4.53
C SER A 430 31.86 24.23 -5.49
N LYS A 431 30.91 23.53 -6.17
CA LYS A 431 29.93 24.11 -7.11
C LYS A 431 28.62 24.51 -6.45
N GLY A 432 28.45 24.33 -5.14
CA GLY A 432 27.20 24.57 -4.42
C GLY A 432 26.05 23.67 -4.86
N GLN A 433 26.36 22.48 -5.38
CA GLN A 433 25.39 21.47 -5.79
C GLN A 433 25.09 20.51 -4.65
N GLN A 434 23.92 19.87 -4.72
CA GLN A 434 23.46 18.98 -3.66
C GLN A 434 23.78 17.51 -3.95
N THR A 435 24.03 16.76 -2.87
CA THR A 435 24.33 15.32 -2.90
C THR A 435 23.34 14.54 -2.06
N ILE A 436 22.93 13.37 -2.53
CA ILE A 436 22.18 12.38 -1.74
C ILE A 436 23.11 11.21 -1.40
N LEU A 437 23.22 10.86 -0.11
CA LEU A 437 23.88 9.63 0.33
C LEU A 437 22.86 8.62 0.80
N PHE A 438 22.75 7.53 0.05
CA PHE A 438 21.79 6.48 0.28
C PHE A 438 22.41 5.28 0.98
N LEU A 439 21.79 4.85 2.09
CA LEU A 439 22.14 3.63 2.80
C LEU A 439 20.90 2.73 2.88
N ASN A 440 20.93 1.57 2.27
CA ASN A 440 19.83 0.63 2.40
C ASN A 440 19.93 -0.17 3.70
N ARG A 441 19.42 0.42 4.82
CA ARG A 441 19.35 -0.24 6.11
C ARG A 441 17.91 -0.33 6.60
N ARG A 442 17.23 -1.45 6.33
CA ARG A 442 16.04 -1.86 7.09
C ARG A 442 16.33 -3.20 7.72
N GLY A 443 16.41 -3.24 9.06
CA GLY A 443 16.11 -4.34 9.99
C GLY A 443 16.63 -5.76 9.71
N TYR A 444 17.44 -5.97 8.69
CA TYR A 444 17.93 -7.30 8.36
C TYR A 444 18.98 -7.75 9.38
N ALA A 445 18.67 -8.84 10.07
CA ALA A 445 19.64 -9.63 10.83
C ALA A 445 20.83 -9.90 9.92
N GLY A 446 22.04 -9.66 10.44
CA GLY A 446 23.23 -9.61 9.64
C GLY A 446 23.48 -10.86 8.83
N PHE A 447 23.43 -10.75 7.53
CA PHE A 447 24.12 -11.70 6.67
C PHE A 447 25.62 -11.60 6.91
N VAL A 448 26.33 -12.69 6.67
CA VAL A 448 27.77 -12.75 6.86
C VAL A 448 28.47 -12.85 5.52
N SER A 449 29.38 -11.91 5.27
CA SER A 449 30.17 -11.88 4.05
C SER A 449 31.65 -11.63 4.33
N CYS A 450 32.49 -12.08 3.43
CA CYS A 450 33.91 -11.81 3.46
C CYS A 450 34.22 -10.47 2.77
N ARG A 451 34.75 -9.52 3.52
CA ARG A 451 35.14 -8.21 2.96
C ARG A 451 36.34 -8.24 2.02
N ALA A 452 37.15 -9.33 2.09
CA ALA A 452 38.33 -9.46 1.24
C ALA A 452 38.01 -9.97 -0.18
N CYS A 453 37.01 -10.88 -0.32
CA CYS A 453 36.68 -11.47 -1.60
C CYS A 453 35.19 -11.37 -2.00
N GLY A 454 34.34 -10.79 -1.13
CA GLY A 454 32.91 -10.64 -1.38
C GLY A 454 32.07 -11.92 -1.16
N GLU A 455 32.66 -13.05 -0.78
CA GLU A 455 31.93 -14.31 -0.58
C GLU A 455 30.87 -14.18 0.51
N VAL A 456 29.65 -14.67 0.22
CA VAL A 456 28.51 -14.65 1.12
C VAL A 456 28.15 -16.06 1.56
N MET A 457 27.87 -16.24 2.86
CA MET A 457 27.43 -17.53 3.37
C MET A 457 25.98 -17.80 2.96
N LYS A 458 25.79 -18.71 2.00
CA LYS A 458 24.50 -19.10 1.44
C LYS A 458 24.05 -20.48 1.92
N CYS A 459 22.73 -20.69 1.90
CA CYS A 459 22.12 -21.99 2.17
C CYS A 459 22.30 -22.93 0.96
N PRO A 460 22.85 -24.15 1.12
CA PRO A 460 23.07 -25.07 0.00
C PRO A 460 21.78 -25.61 -0.61
N HIS A 461 20.63 -25.47 0.09
CA HIS A 461 19.34 -26.00 -0.37
C HIS A 461 18.42 -24.94 -0.98
N CYS A 462 18.53 -23.68 -0.56
CA CYS A 462 17.62 -22.60 -0.93
C CYS A 462 18.31 -21.46 -1.70
N ASP A 463 19.64 -21.48 -1.81
CA ASP A 463 20.51 -20.43 -2.39
C ASP A 463 20.28 -19.00 -1.87
N VAL A 464 19.64 -18.84 -0.70
CA VAL A 464 19.51 -17.58 0.00
C VAL A 464 20.61 -17.41 1.03
N SER A 465 20.95 -16.17 1.36
CA SER A 465 21.94 -15.86 2.40
C SER A 465 21.50 -16.39 3.78
N LEU A 466 22.45 -16.91 4.56
CA LEU A 466 22.20 -17.34 5.91
C LEU A 466 22.23 -16.16 6.88
N SER A 467 21.31 -16.13 7.84
CA SER A 467 21.25 -15.12 8.89
C SER A 467 22.08 -15.50 10.11
N GLU A 468 22.86 -14.55 10.64
CA GLU A 468 23.62 -14.73 11.87
C GLU A 468 22.70 -14.61 13.10
N HIS A 469 22.78 -15.62 13.99
CA HIS A 469 22.08 -15.66 15.26
C HIS A 469 23.04 -15.65 16.46
N LYS A 470 22.49 -15.35 17.63
CA LYS A 470 23.24 -15.40 18.89
C LYS A 470 23.91 -16.77 19.05
N GLY A 471 25.17 -16.77 19.52
CA GLY A 471 25.96 -17.99 19.69
C GLY A 471 26.76 -18.42 18.45
N GLY A 472 26.94 -17.54 17.47
CA GLY A 472 27.80 -17.80 16.29
C GLY A 472 27.24 -18.89 15.37
N ARG A 473 25.93 -18.96 15.20
CA ARG A 473 25.24 -19.88 14.27
C ARG A 473 24.65 -19.12 13.10
N LEU A 474 24.75 -19.70 11.93
CA LEU A 474 24.11 -19.22 10.71
C LEU A 474 22.90 -20.11 10.39
N ILE A 475 21.73 -19.50 10.13
CA ILE A 475 20.46 -20.23 9.94
C ILE A 475 19.77 -19.79 8.66
N CYS A 476 19.24 -20.75 7.93
CA CYS A 476 18.32 -20.52 6.79
C CYS A 476 16.87 -20.53 7.31
N HIS A 477 16.14 -19.42 7.12
CA HIS A 477 14.74 -19.29 7.57
C HIS A 477 13.71 -19.93 6.61
N TYR A 478 14.14 -20.49 5.48
CA TYR A 478 13.25 -21.26 4.60
C TYR A 478 13.22 -22.73 4.97
N CYS A 479 14.38 -23.37 5.06
CA CYS A 479 14.47 -24.82 5.28
C CYS A 479 14.96 -25.23 6.68
N GLY A 480 15.43 -24.28 7.49
CA GLY A 480 15.97 -24.54 8.83
C GLY A 480 17.43 -25.06 8.83
N TYR A 481 18.12 -25.10 7.67
CA TYR A 481 19.53 -25.45 7.63
C TYR A 481 20.36 -24.56 8.55
N THR A 482 21.28 -25.17 9.33
CA THR A 482 22.15 -24.46 10.24
C THR A 482 23.60 -24.89 10.09
N GLN A 483 24.51 -23.92 10.19
CA GLN A 483 25.95 -24.17 10.28
C GLN A 483 26.61 -23.21 11.28
N PRO A 484 27.78 -23.53 11.83
CA PRO A 484 28.55 -22.58 12.65
C PRO A 484 29.08 -21.43 11.78
N LEU A 485 29.28 -20.28 12.41
CA LEU A 485 29.96 -19.14 11.79
C LEU A 485 31.43 -19.53 11.53
N PRO A 486 31.90 -19.54 10.27
CA PRO A 486 33.28 -19.90 9.98
C PRO A 486 34.24 -18.80 10.49
N LYS A 487 35.34 -19.22 11.09
CA LYS A 487 36.41 -18.31 11.59
C LYS A 487 37.22 -17.70 10.45
N LEU A 488 37.35 -18.41 9.34
CA LEU A 488 38.04 -18.00 8.12
C LEU A 488 37.13 -18.16 6.92
N CYS A 489 37.29 -17.30 5.94
CA CYS A 489 36.53 -17.41 4.70
C CYS A 489 36.81 -18.74 3.99
N PRO A 490 35.77 -19.55 3.67
CA PRO A 490 35.98 -20.83 3.00
C PRO A 490 36.57 -20.68 1.59
N LYS A 491 36.42 -19.50 0.95
CA LYS A 491 36.91 -19.25 -0.40
C LYS A 491 38.34 -18.71 -0.44
N CYS A 492 38.69 -17.73 0.42
CA CYS A 492 39.98 -17.04 0.34
C CYS A 492 40.84 -17.11 1.61
N GLY A 493 40.38 -17.81 2.65
CA GLY A 493 41.12 -17.95 3.92
C GLY A 493 41.20 -16.68 4.79
N SER A 494 40.58 -15.57 4.36
CA SER A 494 40.62 -14.31 5.09
C SER A 494 39.83 -14.38 6.41
N LYS A 495 40.32 -13.68 7.44
CA LYS A 495 39.65 -13.53 8.73
C LYS A 495 38.59 -12.40 8.76
N TYR A 496 38.45 -11.65 7.66
CA TYR A 496 37.53 -10.52 7.58
C TYR A 496 36.11 -10.96 7.19
N ILE A 497 35.55 -11.92 7.92
CA ILE A 497 34.15 -12.36 7.80
C ILE A 497 33.35 -11.62 8.86
N LEU A 498 32.52 -10.66 8.46
CA LEU A 498 31.75 -9.83 9.39
C LEU A 498 30.43 -9.34 8.74
N GLY A 499 29.39 -9.11 9.58
CA GLY A 499 28.22 -8.35 9.18
C GLY A 499 28.52 -6.84 9.01
N PHE A 500 27.71 -6.13 8.20
CA PHE A 500 27.81 -4.69 8.04
C PHE A 500 27.14 -3.96 9.22
N LYS A 501 27.84 -3.01 9.87
CA LYS A 501 27.34 -2.35 11.10
C LYS A 501 27.18 -0.83 11.01
N ALA A 502 27.47 -0.15 9.86
CA ALA A 502 27.36 1.30 9.77
C ALA A 502 25.91 1.79 9.79
N GLY A 503 25.64 2.87 10.52
CA GLY A 503 24.35 3.57 10.57
C GLY A 503 24.42 4.97 9.97
N THR A 504 23.27 5.59 9.69
CA THR A 504 23.15 6.94 9.13
C THR A 504 23.85 7.99 9.99
N GLN A 505 23.82 7.85 11.32
CA GLN A 505 24.56 8.73 12.24
C GLN A 505 26.07 8.65 12.04
N GLN A 506 26.63 7.44 11.94
CA GLN A 506 28.07 7.27 11.72
C GLN A 506 28.52 7.80 10.36
N ILE A 507 27.64 7.74 9.35
CA ILE A 507 27.91 8.34 8.05
C ILE A 507 27.95 9.85 8.15
N GLU A 508 27.01 10.45 8.88
CA GLU A 508 26.96 11.89 9.11
C GLU A 508 28.22 12.39 9.86
N ASP A 509 28.61 11.68 10.94
CA ASP A 509 29.78 12.03 11.74
C ASP A 509 31.07 11.98 10.89
N LYS A 510 31.25 10.91 10.11
CA LYS A 510 32.37 10.77 9.19
C LYS A 510 32.39 11.80 8.06
N LEU A 511 31.23 12.20 7.58
CA LEU A 511 31.10 13.25 6.57
C LEU A 511 31.56 14.60 7.10
N LYS A 512 31.12 14.97 8.32
CA LYS A 512 31.54 16.23 8.99
C LYS A 512 33.04 16.26 9.33
N GLU A 513 33.61 15.08 9.60
CA GLU A 513 35.08 14.95 9.81
C GLU A 513 35.86 15.20 8.52
N LEU A 514 35.36 14.68 7.37
CA LEU A 514 36.03 14.84 6.07
C LEU A 514 35.82 16.22 5.43
N TYR A 515 34.63 16.81 5.65
CA TYR A 515 34.24 18.10 5.07
C TYR A 515 33.76 19.05 6.17
N PRO A 516 34.68 19.73 6.87
CA PRO A 516 34.33 20.70 7.89
C PRO A 516 33.43 21.81 7.34
N GLY A 517 32.29 22.07 8.02
CA GLY A 517 31.33 23.07 7.59
C GLY A 517 30.26 22.60 6.61
N VAL A 518 30.27 21.35 6.17
CA VAL A 518 29.19 20.78 5.33
C VAL A 518 27.85 20.76 6.10
N ARG A 519 26.81 21.26 5.46
CA ARG A 519 25.44 21.26 6.00
C ARG A 519 24.77 19.95 5.65
N THR A 520 24.39 19.18 6.65
CA THR A 520 23.80 17.85 6.47
C THR A 520 22.36 17.80 7.01
N LEU A 521 21.51 17.06 6.33
CA LEU A 521 20.21 16.63 6.83
C LEU A 521 20.16 15.10 6.84
N ARG A 522 19.54 14.55 7.88
CA ARG A 522 19.34 13.09 8.00
C ARG A 522 17.87 12.73 7.97
N MET A 523 17.55 11.73 7.15
CA MET A 523 16.20 11.20 7.00
C MET A 523 16.20 9.68 7.21
N ASP A 524 15.85 9.26 8.41
CA ASP A 524 15.72 7.87 8.83
C ASP A 524 14.54 7.71 9.80
N ALA A 525 14.28 6.48 10.27
CA ALA A 525 13.17 6.19 11.15
C ALA A 525 13.24 6.96 12.49
N ASP A 526 14.43 7.37 12.94
CA ASP A 526 14.60 8.10 14.20
C ASP A 526 14.29 9.58 14.03
N THR A 527 14.66 10.17 12.89
CA THR A 527 14.45 11.60 12.60
C THR A 527 13.05 11.90 12.06
N THR A 528 12.30 10.88 11.62
CA THR A 528 10.97 11.05 11.00
C THR A 528 9.80 10.50 11.84
N ARG A 529 9.96 10.43 13.17
CA ARG A 529 8.93 9.91 14.09
C ARG A 529 7.66 10.76 14.15
N THR A 530 7.76 12.08 13.95
CA THR A 530 6.60 12.98 13.96
C THR A 530 6.14 13.27 12.53
N LYS A 531 4.83 13.41 12.34
CA LYS A 531 4.19 13.64 11.03
C LYS A 531 4.80 14.81 10.26
N ASP A 532 5.13 15.90 10.97
CA ASP A 532 5.64 17.14 10.35
C ASP A 532 7.16 17.10 10.08
N SER A 533 7.91 16.20 10.73
CA SER A 533 9.37 16.16 10.59
C SER A 533 9.81 15.73 9.19
N TYR A 534 9.08 14.81 8.58
CA TYR A 534 9.33 14.35 7.22
C TYR A 534 9.24 15.50 6.19
N GLU A 535 8.12 16.25 6.21
CA GLU A 535 7.90 17.37 5.29
C GLU A 535 8.89 18.52 5.55
N LYS A 536 9.24 18.79 6.81
CA LYS A 536 10.23 19.82 7.17
C LYS A 536 11.61 19.50 6.62
N ILE A 537 12.10 18.26 6.75
CA ILE A 537 13.40 17.85 6.22
C ILE A 537 13.44 18.01 4.70
N LEU A 538 12.38 17.58 4.02
CA LEU A 538 12.29 17.69 2.56
C LEU A 538 12.24 19.12 2.08
N SER A 539 11.44 19.97 2.73
CA SER A 539 11.36 21.39 2.40
C SER A 539 12.69 22.10 2.62
N ALA A 540 13.36 21.86 3.75
CA ALA A 540 14.66 22.43 4.05
C ALA A 540 15.71 22.02 2.99
N PHE A 541 15.74 20.74 2.61
CA PHE A 541 16.65 20.28 1.56
C PHE A 541 16.33 20.88 0.19
N SER A 542 15.07 20.93 -0.20
CA SER A 542 14.61 21.54 -1.45
C SER A 542 14.95 23.03 -1.54
N ASN A 543 14.86 23.75 -0.42
CA ASN A 543 15.22 25.18 -0.31
C ASN A 543 16.73 25.43 -0.35
N GLY A 544 17.57 24.38 -0.27
CA GLY A 544 19.02 24.50 -0.28
C GLY A 544 19.64 24.84 1.09
N GLU A 545 18.91 24.54 2.18
CA GLU A 545 19.42 24.73 3.55
C GLU A 545 20.48 23.70 3.94
N ALA A 546 20.61 22.61 3.16
CA ALA A 546 21.66 21.61 3.32
C ALA A 546 22.28 21.20 1.98
N ASP A 547 23.54 20.80 2.04
CA ASP A 547 24.37 20.38 0.91
C ASP A 547 24.24 18.86 0.68
N VAL A 548 24.06 18.09 1.77
CA VAL A 548 24.01 16.64 1.72
C VAL A 548 22.80 16.12 2.49
N LEU A 549 21.98 15.30 1.82
CA LEU A 549 20.90 14.54 2.44
C LEU A 549 21.34 13.08 2.63
N ILE A 550 21.39 12.63 3.88
CA ILE A 550 21.77 11.26 4.24
C ILE A 550 20.49 10.50 4.66
N GLY A 551 20.24 9.35 4.08
CA GLY A 551 19.08 8.60 4.53
C GLY A 551 18.93 7.20 3.95
N THR A 552 17.80 6.61 4.30
CA THR A 552 17.42 5.26 3.87
C THR A 552 16.40 5.30 2.73
N GLN A 553 15.66 4.24 2.48
CA GLN A 553 14.70 4.12 1.36
C GLN A 553 13.72 5.30 1.22
N MET A 554 13.51 6.08 2.29
CA MET A 554 12.58 7.21 2.26
C MET A 554 13.04 8.34 1.34
N ILE A 555 14.36 8.54 1.16
CA ILE A 555 14.91 9.64 0.34
C ILE A 555 14.88 9.37 -1.16
N VAL A 556 14.73 8.10 -1.56
CA VAL A 556 14.69 7.72 -2.99
C VAL A 556 13.28 7.72 -3.58
N LYS A 557 12.25 8.01 -2.77
CA LYS A 557 10.84 7.91 -3.18
C LYS A 557 10.15 9.28 -3.19
N GLY A 558 9.36 9.54 -4.23
CA GLY A 558 8.33 10.58 -4.26
C GLY A 558 8.78 12.04 -4.36
N HIS A 559 10.09 12.36 -4.37
CA HIS A 559 10.56 13.74 -4.36
C HIS A 559 11.42 14.09 -5.57
N ASP A 560 11.33 15.34 -5.98
CA ASP A 560 12.13 15.91 -7.06
C ASP A 560 13.02 17.03 -6.51
N PHE A 561 14.34 16.85 -6.64
CA PHE A 561 15.35 17.80 -6.17
C PHE A 561 16.21 18.25 -7.34
N PRO A 562 15.89 19.36 -8.01
CA PRO A 562 16.57 19.80 -9.22
C PRO A 562 18.07 20.10 -9.05
N LYS A 563 18.52 20.42 -7.82
CA LYS A 563 19.90 20.72 -7.48
C LYS A 563 20.76 19.49 -7.16
N VAL A 564 20.14 18.30 -7.07
CA VAL A 564 20.86 17.06 -6.80
C VAL A 564 21.51 16.55 -8.07
N THR A 565 22.83 16.63 -8.11
CA THR A 565 23.66 16.17 -9.25
C THR A 565 24.50 14.94 -8.92
N LEU A 566 24.58 14.55 -7.64
CA LEU A 566 25.31 13.37 -7.19
C LEU A 566 24.49 12.50 -6.25
N VAL A 567 24.49 11.19 -6.51
CA VAL A 567 23.93 10.18 -5.60
C VAL A 567 25.02 9.16 -5.24
N GLY A 568 25.32 9.03 -3.95
CA GLY A 568 26.24 8.02 -3.43
C GLY A 568 25.46 6.87 -2.76
N ILE A 569 25.60 5.67 -3.26
CA ILE A 569 25.02 4.45 -2.69
C ILE A 569 26.11 3.72 -1.92
N LEU A 570 26.03 3.73 -0.59
CA LEU A 570 27.15 3.40 0.28
C LEU A 570 27.39 1.90 0.49
N ALA A 571 26.37 1.07 0.37
CA ALA A 571 26.47 -0.38 0.58
C ALA A 571 25.33 -1.10 -0.18
N ALA A 572 25.53 -1.32 -1.47
CA ALA A 572 24.56 -2.03 -2.30
C ALA A 572 24.35 -3.47 -1.83
N ASP A 573 25.37 -4.09 -1.26
CA ASP A 573 25.36 -5.48 -0.75
C ASP A 573 24.34 -5.72 0.38
N LEU A 574 23.91 -4.69 1.11
CA LEU A 574 22.95 -4.85 2.21
C LEU A 574 21.60 -5.36 1.74
N SER A 575 21.13 -4.94 0.59
CA SER A 575 19.89 -5.45 -0.01
C SER A 575 20.12 -6.75 -0.77
N LEU A 576 21.24 -6.83 -1.49
CA LEU A 576 21.61 -7.98 -2.31
C LEU A 576 21.71 -9.27 -1.50
N ASN A 577 22.27 -9.16 -0.30
CA ASN A 577 22.51 -10.31 0.57
C ASN A 577 21.45 -10.47 1.66
N ALA A 578 20.25 -9.93 1.49
CA ALA A 578 19.12 -10.25 2.34
C ALA A 578 18.79 -11.76 2.23
N SER A 579 18.35 -12.37 3.35
CA SER A 579 17.94 -13.78 3.38
C SER A 579 16.57 -13.98 2.72
N ASP A 580 16.43 -13.56 1.48
CA ASP A 580 15.18 -13.52 0.74
C ASP A 580 15.44 -13.77 -0.76
N TYR A 581 14.62 -14.62 -1.39
CA TYR A 581 14.73 -14.92 -2.82
C TYR A 581 14.52 -13.69 -3.71
N ARG A 582 13.88 -12.63 -3.20
CA ARG A 582 13.66 -11.35 -3.89
C ARG A 582 14.82 -10.36 -3.74
N ALA A 583 15.92 -10.75 -3.10
CA ALA A 583 17.02 -9.85 -2.78
C ALA A 583 17.62 -9.17 -4.02
N GLY A 584 17.82 -9.92 -5.12
CA GLY A 584 18.29 -9.40 -6.41
C GLY A 584 17.34 -8.35 -6.98
N GLU A 585 16.06 -8.68 -7.07
CA GLU A 585 15.02 -7.78 -7.58
C GLU A 585 14.93 -6.49 -6.79
N ARG A 586 14.88 -6.58 -5.46
CA ARG A 586 14.83 -5.39 -4.60
C ARG A 586 16.07 -4.52 -4.73
N THR A 587 17.23 -5.15 -4.87
CA THR A 587 18.48 -4.42 -5.04
C THR A 587 18.45 -3.66 -6.35
N PHE A 588 18.12 -4.32 -7.46
CA PHE A 588 17.97 -3.67 -8.75
C PHE A 588 17.01 -2.47 -8.69
N GLN A 589 15.81 -2.67 -8.14
CA GLN A 589 14.78 -1.63 -8.01
C GLN A 589 15.27 -0.43 -7.19
N LEU A 590 15.89 -0.68 -6.03
CA LEU A 590 16.38 0.36 -5.16
C LEU A 590 17.55 1.14 -5.77
N LEU A 591 18.50 0.44 -6.41
CA LEU A 591 19.65 1.08 -7.06
C LEU A 591 19.18 1.96 -8.23
N THR A 592 18.31 1.43 -9.10
CA THR A 592 17.76 2.17 -10.25
C THR A 592 16.95 3.39 -9.80
N GLN A 593 16.13 3.26 -8.76
CA GLN A 593 15.40 4.40 -8.20
C GLN A 593 16.33 5.45 -7.59
N ALA A 594 17.38 5.02 -6.86
CA ALA A 594 18.36 5.94 -6.26
C ALA A 594 19.15 6.67 -7.35
N VAL A 595 19.71 5.95 -8.32
CA VAL A 595 20.40 6.51 -9.49
C VAL A 595 19.52 7.54 -10.21
N GLY A 596 18.24 7.20 -10.43
CA GLY A 596 17.26 8.07 -11.08
C GLY A 596 16.96 9.38 -10.34
N ARG A 597 17.52 9.62 -9.14
CA ARG A 597 17.40 10.91 -8.42
C ARG A 597 18.45 11.93 -8.86
N ALA A 598 19.56 11.49 -9.41
CA ALA A 598 20.59 12.39 -9.91
C ALA A 598 20.18 13.04 -11.26
N GLY A 599 20.47 14.33 -11.42
CA GLY A 599 20.31 15.01 -12.71
C GLY A 599 18.85 15.16 -13.18
N ARG A 600 17.92 15.46 -12.30
CA ARG A 600 16.52 15.77 -12.67
C ARG A 600 16.31 17.22 -13.10
N GLY A 601 17.25 18.10 -12.79
CA GLY A 601 17.27 19.47 -13.26
C GLY A 601 17.97 19.62 -14.62
N ALA A 602 18.43 20.84 -14.89
CA ALA A 602 19.16 21.17 -16.12
C ALA A 602 20.61 20.65 -16.15
N LEU A 603 21.15 20.22 -14.99
CA LEU A 603 22.53 19.75 -14.86
C LEU A 603 22.61 18.23 -15.00
N PRO A 604 23.65 17.68 -15.65
CA PRO A 604 23.86 16.24 -15.73
C PRO A 604 24.08 15.63 -14.33
N GLY A 605 23.57 14.43 -14.13
CA GLY A 605 23.69 13.71 -12.88
C GLY A 605 24.75 12.62 -12.92
N GLU A 606 25.36 12.35 -11.78
CA GLU A 606 26.25 11.20 -11.58
C GLU A 606 25.81 10.38 -10.37
N ALA A 607 26.07 9.08 -10.41
CA ALA A 607 25.84 8.19 -9.28
C ALA A 607 27.05 7.30 -9.03
N VAL A 608 27.31 7.00 -7.75
CA VAL A 608 28.38 6.08 -7.34
C VAL A 608 27.76 4.92 -6.57
N ILE A 609 27.90 3.70 -7.07
CA ILE A 609 27.49 2.46 -6.41
C ILE A 609 28.71 1.81 -5.78
N GLN A 610 28.77 1.77 -4.45
CA GLN A 610 29.84 1.10 -3.70
C GLN A 610 29.39 -0.31 -3.31
N THR A 611 30.19 -1.32 -3.67
CA THR A 611 29.82 -2.73 -3.48
C THR A 611 31.05 -3.63 -3.32
N TYR A 612 30.87 -4.77 -2.63
CA TYR A 612 31.83 -5.88 -2.59
C TYR A 612 31.61 -6.91 -3.69
N GLN A 613 30.53 -6.78 -4.50
CA GLN A 613 30.15 -7.68 -5.57
C GLN A 613 29.84 -6.92 -6.87
N PRO A 614 30.85 -6.22 -7.46
CA PRO A 614 30.61 -5.36 -8.63
C PRO A 614 30.14 -6.13 -9.86
N ASP A 615 30.44 -7.43 -9.95
CA ASP A 615 30.11 -8.29 -11.10
C ASP A 615 28.72 -8.94 -11.00
N HIS A 616 27.98 -8.69 -9.90
CA HIS A 616 26.65 -9.28 -9.74
C HIS A 616 25.65 -8.64 -10.70
N TYR A 617 24.86 -9.46 -11.45
CA TYR A 617 23.94 -9.00 -12.49
C TYR A 617 22.97 -7.91 -12.01
N ALA A 618 22.43 -7.99 -10.77
CA ALA A 618 21.54 -6.95 -10.24
C ALA A 618 22.23 -5.59 -10.08
N ILE A 619 23.54 -5.54 -9.87
CA ILE A 619 24.35 -4.32 -9.76
C ILE A 619 24.74 -3.81 -11.14
N THR A 620 25.26 -4.69 -12.02
CA THR A 620 25.69 -4.29 -13.37
C THR A 620 24.51 -3.81 -14.20
N CYS A 621 23.37 -4.49 -14.17
CA CYS A 621 22.15 -4.07 -14.86
C CYS A 621 21.56 -2.77 -14.26
N ALA A 622 21.61 -2.58 -12.92
CA ALA A 622 21.16 -1.33 -12.31
C ALA A 622 22.07 -0.14 -12.68
N ALA A 623 23.39 -0.37 -12.77
CA ALA A 623 24.34 0.64 -13.23
C ALA A 623 24.11 1.02 -14.70
N ALA A 624 23.79 0.07 -15.55
CA ALA A 624 23.39 0.27 -16.94
C ALA A 624 21.94 0.77 -17.10
N GLN A 625 21.14 0.76 -16.04
CA GLN A 625 19.70 1.02 -16.06
C GLN A 625 18.94 0.13 -17.04
N ASP A 626 19.40 -1.11 -17.22
CA ASP A 626 18.87 -2.11 -18.14
C ASP A 626 17.99 -3.11 -17.39
N TYR A 627 16.68 -2.81 -17.38
CA TYR A 627 15.68 -3.70 -16.77
C TYR A 627 15.52 -5.01 -17.53
N LYS A 628 15.66 -4.99 -18.86
CA LYS A 628 15.43 -6.18 -19.67
C LYS A 628 16.45 -7.27 -19.38
N SER A 629 17.73 -6.92 -19.42
CA SER A 629 18.81 -7.87 -19.08
C SER A 629 18.71 -8.35 -17.62
N PHE A 630 18.35 -7.45 -16.70
CA PHE A 630 18.08 -7.85 -15.32
C PHE A 630 16.96 -8.90 -15.23
N TYR A 631 15.84 -8.66 -15.92
CA TYR A 631 14.69 -9.58 -15.92
C TYR A 631 15.06 -10.96 -16.46
N GLU A 632 15.80 -11.02 -17.57
CA GLU A 632 16.22 -12.28 -18.22
C GLU A 632 17.08 -13.13 -17.28
N GLU A 633 18.00 -12.55 -16.54
CA GLU A 633 18.84 -13.26 -15.55
C GLU A 633 18.03 -13.67 -14.30
N GLU A 634 17.25 -12.77 -13.74
CA GLU A 634 16.51 -13.02 -12.52
C GLU A 634 15.39 -14.03 -12.72
N ILE A 635 14.69 -14.01 -13.87
CA ILE A 635 13.60 -14.97 -14.11
C ILE A 635 14.13 -16.40 -14.26
N LEU A 636 15.29 -16.58 -14.88
CA LEU A 636 15.95 -17.88 -14.96
C LEU A 636 16.26 -18.45 -13.57
N TYR A 637 16.77 -17.59 -12.65
CA TYR A 637 16.98 -17.98 -11.25
C TYR A 637 15.66 -18.43 -10.58
N ARG A 638 14.55 -17.69 -10.81
CA ARG A 638 13.23 -18.02 -10.24
C ARG A 638 12.69 -19.34 -10.78
N GLU A 639 12.84 -19.59 -12.07
CA GLU A 639 12.42 -20.83 -12.73
C GLU A 639 13.19 -22.04 -12.19
N LEU A 640 14.52 -21.96 -12.14
CA LEU A 640 15.38 -23.04 -11.64
C LEU A 640 15.14 -23.36 -10.17
N SER A 641 14.83 -22.33 -9.37
CA SER A 641 14.63 -22.46 -7.92
C SER A 641 13.17 -22.67 -7.52
N GLY A 642 12.22 -22.65 -8.46
CA GLY A 642 10.78 -22.74 -8.20
C GLY A 642 10.27 -21.62 -7.30
N TYR A 643 10.68 -20.39 -7.56
CA TYR A 643 10.20 -19.19 -6.84
C TYR A 643 9.21 -18.38 -7.68
N PRO A 644 8.31 -17.58 -7.04
CA PRO A 644 7.47 -16.64 -7.76
C PRO A 644 8.28 -15.67 -8.65
N PRO A 645 7.80 -15.37 -9.87
CA PRO A 645 6.50 -15.70 -10.45
C PRO A 645 6.45 -17.02 -11.24
N ALA A 646 7.55 -17.75 -11.38
CA ALA A 646 7.60 -19.02 -12.12
C ALA A 646 6.83 -20.16 -11.41
N ALA A 647 6.74 -20.07 -10.08
CA ALA A 647 5.87 -20.89 -9.25
C ALA A 647 5.16 -19.97 -8.22
N HIS A 648 4.29 -20.56 -7.40
CA HIS A 648 3.65 -19.87 -6.27
C HIS A 648 4.18 -20.42 -4.95
N MET A 649 4.08 -19.63 -3.90
CA MET A 649 4.51 -20.01 -2.56
C MET A 649 3.48 -19.62 -1.51
N LEU A 650 3.15 -20.55 -0.62
CA LEU A 650 2.32 -20.32 0.56
C LEU A 650 3.17 -20.46 1.81
N ALA A 651 3.24 -19.42 2.63
CA ALA A 651 3.78 -19.48 3.98
C ALA A 651 2.64 -19.72 4.97
N VAL A 652 2.74 -20.82 5.73
CA VAL A 652 1.83 -21.13 6.86
C VAL A 652 2.55 -20.81 8.15
N GLN A 653 2.06 -19.77 8.84
CA GLN A 653 2.67 -19.23 10.06
C GLN A 653 1.88 -19.66 11.28
N ILE A 654 2.56 -20.22 12.27
CA ILE A 654 1.99 -20.71 13.51
C ILE A 654 2.52 -19.89 14.69
N TYR A 655 1.62 -19.44 15.55
CA TYR A 655 1.91 -18.56 16.66
C TYR A 655 1.38 -19.13 17.98
N GLY A 656 2.12 -18.99 19.06
CA GLY A 656 1.67 -19.41 20.39
C GLY A 656 2.62 -19.00 21.51
N LYS A 657 2.13 -19.10 22.75
CA LYS A 657 2.91 -18.74 23.97
C LYS A 657 3.96 -19.79 24.34
N GLU A 658 3.72 -21.07 24.01
CA GLU A 658 4.58 -22.18 24.33
C GLU A 658 5.26 -22.70 23.06
N GLU A 659 6.58 -22.64 23.04
CA GLU A 659 7.37 -22.98 21.85
C GLU A 659 7.16 -24.42 21.38
N GLU A 660 7.14 -25.38 22.33
CA GLU A 660 7.00 -26.80 22.01
C GLU A 660 5.64 -27.10 21.37
N ASN A 661 4.55 -26.47 21.84
CA ASN A 661 3.22 -26.63 21.27
C ASN A 661 3.17 -26.06 19.82
N VAL A 662 3.79 -24.91 19.59
CA VAL A 662 3.90 -24.30 18.25
C VAL A 662 4.66 -25.22 17.31
N LYS A 663 5.80 -25.74 17.74
CA LYS A 663 6.66 -26.61 16.96
C LYS A 663 5.98 -27.97 16.65
N GLN A 664 5.30 -28.56 17.63
CA GLN A 664 4.54 -29.80 17.41
C GLN A 664 3.40 -29.62 16.44
N LEU A 665 2.61 -28.53 16.58
CA LEU A 665 1.54 -28.23 15.63
C LEU A 665 2.12 -28.00 14.23
N ALA A 666 3.21 -27.25 14.09
CA ALA A 666 3.85 -27.02 12.79
C ALA A 666 4.27 -28.32 12.11
N ARG A 667 4.88 -29.25 12.84
CA ARG A 667 5.26 -30.58 12.32
C ARG A 667 4.03 -31.38 11.89
N ARG A 668 3.02 -31.50 12.77
CA ARG A 668 1.79 -32.24 12.47
C ARG A 668 1.07 -31.72 11.24
N LEU A 669 0.93 -30.39 11.10
CA LEU A 669 0.33 -29.78 9.91
C LEU A 669 1.14 -30.08 8.66
N THR A 670 2.46 -29.99 8.74
CA THR A 670 3.35 -30.33 7.63
C THR A 670 3.19 -31.79 7.18
N ASP A 671 3.10 -32.72 8.14
CA ASP A 671 2.92 -34.14 7.87
C ASP A 671 1.56 -34.43 7.24
N VAL A 672 0.49 -33.79 7.71
CA VAL A 672 -0.85 -33.91 7.12
C VAL A 672 -0.87 -33.41 5.67
N VAL A 673 -0.27 -32.25 5.41
CA VAL A 673 -0.20 -31.71 4.04
C VAL A 673 0.58 -32.64 3.12
N LYS A 674 1.74 -33.16 3.58
CA LYS A 674 2.54 -34.14 2.81
C LYS A 674 1.80 -35.44 2.52
N SER A 675 0.96 -35.88 3.46
CA SER A 675 0.22 -37.15 3.30
C SER A 675 -1.01 -37.03 2.39
N ASN A 676 -1.55 -35.82 2.22
CA ASN A 676 -2.79 -35.58 1.46
C ASN A 676 -2.55 -34.97 0.09
N MET A 677 -1.33 -34.53 -0.23
CA MET A 677 -1.02 -33.82 -1.48
C MET A 677 0.29 -34.27 -2.08
N ASP A 678 0.21 -34.79 -3.28
CA ASP A 678 1.37 -35.21 -4.09
C ASP A 678 1.98 -34.00 -4.82
N PHE A 679 3.27 -34.13 -5.21
CA PHE A 679 4.02 -33.16 -6.04
C PHE A 679 4.23 -31.78 -5.42
N LEU A 680 4.06 -31.64 -4.10
CA LEU A 680 4.24 -30.40 -3.38
C LEU A 680 5.66 -30.29 -2.79
N GLN A 681 6.36 -29.21 -3.09
CA GLN A 681 7.63 -28.92 -2.40
C GLN A 681 7.35 -28.21 -1.07
N ILE A 682 7.69 -28.86 0.05
CA ILE A 682 7.53 -28.28 1.38
C ILE A 682 8.89 -27.98 1.98
N LEU A 683 9.08 -26.75 2.47
CA LEU A 683 10.27 -26.28 3.19
C LEU A 683 9.91 -26.00 4.66
N GLY A 684 10.76 -26.43 5.57
CA GLY A 684 10.54 -26.30 7.02
C GLY A 684 9.81 -27.53 7.61
N PRO A 685 9.16 -27.44 8.79
CA PRO A 685 8.93 -26.21 9.57
C PRO A 685 10.20 -25.71 10.29
N THR A 686 10.32 -24.38 10.35
CA THR A 686 11.46 -23.68 10.96
C THR A 686 10.99 -22.53 11.82
N PRO A 687 11.77 -22.11 12.86
CA PRO A 687 11.50 -20.84 13.51
C PRO A 687 11.50 -19.68 12.51
N ALA A 688 10.56 -18.75 12.65
CA ALA A 688 10.54 -17.53 11.84
C ALA A 688 11.82 -16.70 12.06
N ASN A 689 12.12 -15.76 11.13
CA ASN A 689 13.30 -14.88 11.19
C ASN A 689 13.42 -14.15 12.57
N ILE A 690 12.29 -13.69 13.11
CA ILE A 690 12.17 -13.28 14.49
C ILE A 690 11.32 -14.33 15.18
N SER A 691 11.96 -15.28 15.84
CA SER A 691 11.31 -16.47 16.41
C SER A 691 10.41 -16.18 17.61
N LYS A 692 10.58 -15.02 18.29
CA LYS A 692 9.78 -14.63 19.46
C LYS A 692 9.56 -13.12 19.49
N ILE A 693 8.31 -12.67 19.59
CA ILE A 693 7.91 -11.27 19.79
C ILE A 693 6.84 -11.21 20.88
N ASN A 694 7.01 -10.34 21.90
CA ASN A 694 6.04 -10.16 23.00
C ASN A 694 5.59 -11.50 23.62
N ASP A 695 6.54 -12.38 23.90
CA ASP A 695 6.35 -13.72 24.44
C ASP A 695 5.51 -14.69 23.57
N ILE A 696 5.36 -14.38 22.28
CA ILE A 696 4.74 -15.26 21.30
C ILE A 696 5.83 -15.86 20.41
N TYR A 697 5.92 -17.19 20.43
CA TYR A 697 6.80 -17.95 19.55
C TYR A 697 6.18 -18.08 18.15
N ARG A 698 7.04 -18.15 17.13
CA ARG A 698 6.66 -18.08 15.73
C ARG A 698 7.40 -19.14 14.93
N TYR A 699 6.67 -20.04 14.28
CA TYR A 699 7.17 -21.04 13.34
C TYR A 699 6.51 -20.87 11.99
N VAL A 700 7.18 -21.29 10.94
CA VAL A 700 6.69 -21.21 9.57
C VAL A 700 7.10 -22.45 8.79
N PHE A 701 6.23 -22.93 7.91
CA PHE A 701 6.59 -23.80 6.81
C PHE A 701 6.08 -23.20 5.51
N TYR A 702 6.76 -23.53 4.41
CA TYR A 702 6.42 -23.04 3.08
C TYR A 702 6.02 -24.21 2.20
N ALA A 703 4.95 -24.03 1.44
CA ALA A 703 4.53 -24.91 0.36
C ALA A 703 4.73 -24.20 -0.97
N LYS A 704 5.33 -24.88 -1.97
CA LYS A 704 5.57 -24.33 -3.31
C LYS A 704 4.93 -25.23 -4.35
N HIS A 705 4.26 -24.61 -5.34
CA HIS A 705 3.65 -25.31 -6.47
C HIS A 705 3.52 -24.37 -7.68
N ALA A 706 3.50 -24.94 -8.88
CA ALA A 706 3.32 -24.15 -10.11
C ALA A 706 1.93 -23.51 -10.20
N GLU A 707 0.90 -24.18 -9.68
CA GLU A 707 -0.49 -23.72 -9.72
C GLU A 707 -0.91 -23.11 -8.39
N TYR A 708 -1.51 -21.90 -8.43
CA TYR A 708 -2.01 -21.18 -7.26
C TYR A 708 -3.14 -21.93 -6.55
N ASP A 709 -4.08 -22.53 -7.30
CA ASP A 709 -5.22 -23.24 -6.73
C ASP A 709 -4.80 -24.47 -5.90
N THR A 710 -3.68 -25.12 -6.22
CA THR A 710 -3.11 -26.18 -5.38
C THR A 710 -2.71 -25.63 -4.00
N LEU A 711 -2.16 -24.43 -3.92
CA LEU A 711 -1.84 -23.81 -2.63
C LEU A 711 -3.10 -23.35 -1.86
N VAL A 712 -4.17 -22.98 -2.57
CA VAL A 712 -5.48 -22.77 -1.94
C VAL A 712 -6.01 -24.07 -1.32
N ALA A 713 -5.86 -25.20 -2.02
CA ALA A 713 -6.22 -26.50 -1.46
C ALA A 713 -5.35 -26.90 -0.24
N VAL A 714 -4.05 -26.55 -0.23
CA VAL A 714 -3.20 -26.69 0.98
C VAL A 714 -3.78 -25.91 2.16
N LYS A 715 -4.16 -24.65 1.92
CA LYS A 715 -4.80 -23.80 2.95
C LYS A 715 -6.10 -24.45 3.46
N ASP A 716 -6.96 -24.93 2.55
CA ASP A 716 -8.24 -25.57 2.93
C ASP A 716 -8.00 -26.87 3.75
N CYS A 717 -6.99 -27.66 3.39
CA CYS A 717 -6.56 -28.85 4.14
C CYS A 717 -6.10 -28.48 5.58
N VAL A 718 -5.31 -27.43 5.72
CA VAL A 718 -4.86 -26.93 7.02
C VAL A 718 -6.06 -26.40 7.82
N GLU A 719 -6.95 -25.61 7.24
CA GLU A 719 -8.14 -25.08 7.91
C GLU A 719 -9.05 -26.21 8.39
N GLU A 720 -9.29 -27.24 7.60
CA GLU A 720 -10.10 -28.40 7.99
C GLU A 720 -9.45 -29.19 9.13
N THR A 721 -8.16 -29.42 9.06
CA THR A 721 -7.41 -30.07 10.12
C THR A 721 -7.51 -29.31 11.43
N LEU A 722 -7.44 -27.97 11.39
CA LEU A 722 -7.59 -27.12 12.58
C LEU A 722 -9.00 -27.15 13.16
N ARG A 723 -10.04 -27.23 12.33
CA ARG A 723 -11.43 -27.39 12.82
C ARG A 723 -11.61 -28.70 13.58
N GLN A 724 -10.98 -29.76 13.11
CA GLN A 724 -11.03 -31.09 13.79
C GLN A 724 -10.23 -31.10 15.10
N TRP A 725 -9.04 -30.52 15.11
CA TRP A 725 -8.14 -30.57 16.26
C TRP A 725 -8.38 -29.49 17.31
N GLN A 726 -8.95 -28.37 16.95
CA GLN A 726 -9.26 -27.22 17.80
C GLN A 726 -8.11 -26.84 18.78
N PRO A 727 -6.89 -26.55 18.28
CA PRO A 727 -5.76 -26.29 19.13
C PRO A 727 -6.00 -25.04 19.99
N ARG A 728 -5.82 -25.19 21.30
CA ARG A 728 -6.02 -24.08 22.25
C ARG A 728 -4.80 -23.17 22.28
N GLN A 729 -5.00 -21.86 22.35
CA GLN A 729 -3.97 -20.82 22.48
C GLN A 729 -2.93 -20.79 21.33
N LEU A 730 -3.27 -21.33 20.18
CA LEU A 730 -2.47 -21.28 18.96
C LEU A 730 -3.25 -20.54 17.88
N SER A 731 -2.56 -19.75 17.08
CA SER A 731 -3.13 -19.06 15.92
C SER A 731 -2.32 -19.34 14.67
N ILE A 732 -3.00 -19.39 13.52
CA ILE A 732 -2.40 -19.66 12.22
C ILE A 732 -2.73 -18.52 11.27
N GLN A 733 -1.78 -18.15 10.43
CA GLN A 733 -1.95 -17.19 9.37
C GLN A 733 -1.36 -17.74 8.07
N PHE A 734 -2.02 -17.39 6.98
CA PHE A 734 -1.61 -17.75 5.62
C PHE A 734 -1.04 -16.54 4.90
N ASP A 735 0.04 -16.72 4.15
CA ASP A 735 0.63 -15.68 3.32
C ASP A 735 1.03 -16.26 1.96
N PHE A 736 0.21 -15.95 0.96
CA PHE A 736 0.44 -16.37 -0.41
C PHE A 736 1.42 -15.41 -1.10
N ASP A 737 2.40 -15.96 -1.79
CA ASP A 737 3.48 -15.23 -2.44
C ASP A 737 4.06 -14.14 -1.51
N PRO A 738 4.63 -14.56 -0.35
CA PRO A 738 5.08 -13.63 0.68
C PRO A 738 6.13 -12.67 0.13
N VAL A 739 5.93 -11.39 0.44
CA VAL A 739 6.83 -10.32 -0.01
C VAL A 739 8.01 -10.14 0.93
N ASN A 740 7.87 -10.53 2.19
CA ASN A 740 8.94 -10.47 3.19
C ASN A 740 9.21 -11.86 3.75
N VAL A 741 10.48 -12.16 4.05
CA VAL A 741 10.83 -13.34 4.85
C VAL A 741 10.27 -13.17 6.25
N LEU A 742 9.58 -14.17 6.72
CA LEU A 742 8.80 -14.14 7.95
C LEU A 742 9.54 -14.72 9.14
#